data_5838d1ea719eb2954ed3aa5e6b559bd6
#
_entry.id   5838d1ea719eb2954ed3aa5e6b559bd6
#
_cell.length_a   1.000
_cell.length_b   1.000
_cell.length_c   1.000
_cell.angle_alpha   90.00
_cell.angle_beta   90.00
_cell.angle_gamma   90.00
#
_symmetry.space_group_name_H-M   'P 1'
#
loop_
_entity.id
_entity.type
_entity.pdbx_description
1 polymer ?
#
loop_
_entity_poly.entity_id
_entity_poly.type
_entity_poly.pdbx_seq_one_letter_code
_entity_poly.pdbx_strand_id
1 'polypeptide(L)'
;AIVEEGDVRFTVLTPRVIRMEWDSLHRFTDERSFIVINRNLPVPEFKKIIKGGKLTIRTDELELTYKLNTGKFSKENLEIKYLNKKRAFTWNPSVTQKQNLKGTARTLDRMDGTTFIKRNEPRHELQLEDGILSRDGWTLIDDSSGLLFDNSDFSWVKERENRPVQDWYFMAYGSDYKAALKDFTLFAGKVPLPPRFVFGYWWSRYWAYSDNEMRDVVSQFEKFNIPLDVLVVDMDWHETDSLFAKPDKWGQRKHWTGYTWEKRLFPDPDQFFDWAKSKHLKTTLNLHPASGIAPFESQYKDFAKRMNFDISTHENIPWQGSNKKFMSTLFDVVLHPIEQQGVDFWWLDWQQWVFDKDIEKLNNTWWLNYTFFEDMKRNTDKRPLIYHRWGGLGNHRYQIGFSGDAYITWNTLEYQPYFTNTASNVLYGYWSHDIGGHKFIEDDNVYQFDPEMYVRWVQYGALSPILRTHSNKDPSLVKEIWRYRDEYFDALYNAVRLRYQLVPYIYTMARETYETGVSLCRPMYYDYPEDERAYTYSRQYMFGDNILVAPIGAPMENGVSDVKVWLPAGNDWYEWHTGTLLKGGQELIRQFSIEEYPIYVKAGAVIPMYGKEVNSLDDNPKKQIIGIFPGAAGEFSIYEDAGNDQRYATEYATTRVTSQLENRIQRIKIAPREGHYRGMSHSKDYIVRLYGAEMPRSVSLNGMKVNYTVLPNSSEWSYCGKEFMVSIPISNADCNKSYEIVVEFDKANVVDVNDGMIKQLKTLHRAIANRKFKYAGNYVVPEVTGFCSETNLKVSYDPDNFCRYINYFKTHFQEAMEITLKDDLVSPFAK
;
A
#
# COMPACT_ATOMS: atom_id res chain seq x y z
N ALA A 1 -10.63 13.76 -30.27
CA ALA A 1 -10.69 14.49 -31.57
C ALA A 1 -9.40 14.26 -32.34
N ILE A 2 -9.53 13.94 -33.62
CA ILE A 2 -8.41 13.66 -34.52
C ILE A 2 -8.28 14.82 -35.53
N VAL A 3 -7.05 15.27 -35.73
CA VAL A 3 -6.66 16.26 -36.72
C VAL A 3 -5.54 15.65 -37.57
N GLU A 4 -5.83 15.36 -38.83
CA GLU A 4 -4.88 14.82 -39.81
C GLU A 4 -4.53 15.89 -40.86
N GLU A 5 -3.27 16.08 -41.12
CA GLU A 5 -2.74 17.01 -42.12
C GLU A 5 -1.43 16.43 -42.73
N GLY A 6 -1.57 15.86 -43.93
CA GLY A 6 -0.43 15.24 -44.60
C GLY A 6 0.11 14.02 -43.82
N ASP A 7 1.38 14.03 -43.54
CA ASP A 7 2.12 12.94 -42.84
C ASP A 7 2.06 13.00 -41.28
N VAL A 8 1.19 13.88 -40.72
CA VAL A 8 1.00 14.01 -39.29
C VAL A 8 -0.44 13.78 -38.86
N ARG A 9 -0.62 13.21 -37.67
CA ARG A 9 -1.91 13.08 -36.99
C ARG A 9 -1.77 13.55 -35.54
N PHE A 10 -2.68 14.40 -35.11
CA PHE A 10 -2.79 14.86 -33.73
C PHE A 10 -4.11 14.39 -33.12
N THR A 11 -4.07 13.79 -31.95
CA THR A 11 -5.28 13.39 -31.21
C THR A 11 -5.33 14.13 -29.89
N VAL A 12 -6.32 15.02 -29.73
CA VAL A 12 -6.55 15.70 -28.45
C VAL A 12 -7.30 14.74 -27.52
N LEU A 13 -6.59 14.18 -26.56
CA LEU A 13 -7.12 13.19 -25.62
C LEU A 13 -7.82 13.83 -24.42
N THR A 14 -7.19 14.84 -23.83
CA THR A 14 -7.77 15.70 -22.78
C THR A 14 -7.33 17.14 -23.04
N PRO A 15 -7.84 18.14 -22.31
CA PRO A 15 -7.32 19.51 -22.45
C PRO A 15 -5.82 19.65 -22.21
N ARG A 16 -5.19 18.67 -21.55
CA ARG A 16 -3.78 18.65 -21.11
C ARG A 16 -2.93 17.55 -21.76
N VAL A 17 -3.53 16.69 -22.60
CA VAL A 17 -2.85 15.56 -23.25
C VAL A 17 -3.11 15.56 -24.75
N ILE A 18 -2.03 15.59 -25.52
CA ILE A 18 -2.10 15.49 -26.99
C ILE A 18 -1.21 14.35 -27.45
N ARG A 19 -1.77 13.39 -28.18
CA ARG A 19 -1.01 12.42 -28.97
C ARG A 19 -0.56 13.06 -30.27
N MET A 20 0.68 12.82 -30.64
CA MET A 20 1.32 13.37 -31.83
C MET A 20 1.95 12.22 -32.62
N GLU A 21 1.53 12.04 -33.85
CA GLU A 21 2.03 10.99 -34.72
C GLU A 21 2.60 11.58 -36.01
N TRP A 22 3.75 11.07 -36.41
CA TRP A 22 4.33 11.32 -37.71
C TRP A 22 4.61 10.00 -38.41
N ASP A 23 4.17 9.88 -39.66
CA ASP A 23 4.39 8.70 -40.52
C ASP A 23 4.36 9.11 -41.99
N SER A 24 5.50 9.00 -42.67
CA SER A 24 5.67 9.34 -44.07
C SER A 24 4.80 8.53 -45.03
N LEU A 25 4.25 7.39 -44.59
CA LEU A 25 3.38 6.51 -45.36
C LEU A 25 1.90 6.68 -45.00
N HIS A 26 1.56 7.62 -44.11
CA HIS A 26 0.21 7.86 -43.61
C HIS A 26 -0.46 6.63 -42.98
N ARG A 27 0.31 5.72 -42.40
CA ARG A 27 -0.14 4.49 -41.75
C ARG A 27 -0.09 4.63 -40.22
N PHE A 28 -0.93 5.48 -39.68
CA PHE A 28 -1.06 5.72 -38.26
C PHE A 28 -1.57 4.49 -37.51
N THR A 29 -1.10 4.26 -36.30
CA THR A 29 -1.40 3.08 -35.50
C THR A 29 -2.55 3.33 -34.54
N ASP A 30 -3.65 2.58 -34.68
CA ASP A 30 -4.80 2.63 -33.77
C ASP A 30 -4.90 1.42 -32.85
N GLU A 31 -4.06 0.42 -33.05
CA GLU A 31 -3.97 -0.77 -32.21
C GLU A 31 -3.48 -0.40 -30.79
N ARG A 32 -3.97 -1.14 -29.81
CA ARG A 32 -3.52 -0.99 -28.40
C ARG A 32 -2.02 -1.30 -28.30
N SER A 33 -1.28 -0.49 -27.57
CA SER A 33 0.11 -0.78 -27.20
C SER A 33 0.21 -1.25 -25.74
N PHE A 34 1.40 -1.66 -25.32
CA PHE A 34 1.63 -2.05 -23.94
C PHE A 34 1.43 -0.90 -22.94
N ILE A 35 1.64 0.34 -23.37
CA ILE A 35 1.41 1.52 -22.54
C ILE A 35 -0.03 2.01 -22.69
N VAL A 36 -0.51 2.19 -23.92
CA VAL A 36 -1.79 2.87 -24.22
C VAL A 36 -2.82 1.88 -24.75
N ILE A 37 -3.89 1.67 -23.99
CA ILE A 37 -4.93 0.70 -24.32
C ILE A 37 -6.25 1.34 -24.77
N ASN A 38 -6.44 2.62 -24.54
CA ASN A 38 -7.66 3.33 -24.89
C ASN A 38 -7.33 4.71 -25.48
N ARG A 39 -7.75 4.95 -26.68
CA ARG A 39 -7.62 6.25 -27.38
C ARG A 39 -8.96 6.88 -27.70
N ASN A 40 -10.07 6.18 -27.38
CA ASN A 40 -11.42 6.65 -27.62
C ASN A 40 -11.97 7.32 -26.36
N LEU A 41 -11.61 8.59 -26.17
CA LEU A 41 -12.05 9.41 -25.04
C LEU A 41 -13.08 10.45 -25.49
N PRO A 42 -13.89 10.97 -24.55
CA PRO A 42 -14.74 12.12 -24.82
C PRO A 42 -13.94 13.27 -25.43
N VAL A 43 -14.43 13.85 -26.51
CA VAL A 43 -13.72 14.93 -27.21
C VAL A 43 -13.73 16.20 -26.37
N PRO A 44 -12.59 16.74 -25.92
CA PRO A 44 -12.57 18.01 -25.23
C PRO A 44 -12.81 19.19 -26.19
N GLU A 45 -13.21 20.32 -25.66
CA GLU A 45 -13.27 21.55 -26.44
C GLU A 45 -11.89 21.97 -26.91
N PHE A 46 -11.77 22.23 -28.23
CA PHE A 46 -10.53 22.72 -28.81
C PHE A 46 -10.79 23.51 -30.09
N LYS A 47 -9.82 24.29 -30.49
CA LYS A 47 -9.84 25.06 -31.77
C LYS A 47 -8.73 24.57 -32.68
N LYS A 48 -9.07 24.33 -33.96
CA LYS A 48 -8.13 24.08 -35.06
C LYS A 48 -8.03 25.31 -35.92
N ILE A 49 -6.83 25.79 -36.18
CA ILE A 49 -6.57 26.95 -37.08
C ILE A 49 -5.41 26.58 -38.01
N ILE A 50 -5.62 26.77 -39.33
CA ILE A 50 -4.56 26.67 -40.32
C ILE A 50 -4.40 28.05 -40.96
N LYS A 51 -3.20 28.63 -40.79
CA LYS A 51 -2.86 29.92 -41.35
C LYS A 51 -1.38 30.02 -41.69
N GLY A 52 -1.05 30.44 -42.90
CA GLY A 52 0.33 30.66 -43.33
C GLY A 52 1.22 29.41 -43.24
N GLY A 53 0.70 28.21 -43.59
CA GLY A 53 1.46 26.98 -43.52
C GLY A 53 1.64 26.43 -42.10
N LYS A 54 0.95 26.98 -41.10
CA LYS A 54 0.99 26.50 -39.71
C LYS A 54 -0.38 25.97 -39.31
N LEU A 55 -0.37 24.78 -38.67
CA LEU A 55 -1.47 24.22 -37.91
C LEU A 55 -1.34 24.66 -36.47
N THR A 56 -2.41 25.20 -35.89
CA THR A 56 -2.51 25.44 -34.44
C THR A 56 -3.69 24.66 -33.87
N ILE A 57 -3.44 23.89 -32.83
CA ILE A 57 -4.46 23.18 -32.02
C ILE A 57 -4.42 23.80 -30.63
N ARG A 58 -5.54 24.34 -30.18
CA ARG A 58 -5.65 25.02 -28.91
C ARG A 58 -6.80 24.50 -28.08
N THR A 59 -6.46 24.04 -26.86
CA THR A 59 -7.42 23.77 -25.78
C THR A 59 -7.40 24.95 -24.80
N ASP A 60 -8.11 24.82 -23.68
CA ASP A 60 -8.01 25.80 -22.57
C ASP A 60 -6.64 25.78 -21.88
N GLU A 61 -5.92 24.64 -21.92
CA GLU A 61 -4.66 24.40 -21.21
C GLU A 61 -3.43 24.36 -22.13
N LEU A 62 -3.58 23.98 -23.40
CA LEU A 62 -2.46 23.79 -24.33
C LEU A 62 -2.67 24.56 -25.65
N GLU A 63 -1.56 25.03 -26.22
CA GLU A 63 -1.50 25.49 -27.60
C GLU A 63 -0.34 24.77 -28.31
N LEU A 64 -0.67 23.87 -29.21
CA LEU A 64 0.28 23.18 -30.08
C LEU A 64 0.35 23.91 -31.43
N THR A 65 1.55 24.18 -31.95
CA THR A 65 1.80 24.72 -33.28
C THR A 65 2.73 23.80 -34.05
N TYR A 66 2.33 23.41 -35.26
CA TYR A 66 3.14 22.61 -36.18
C TYR A 66 3.23 23.29 -37.56
N LYS A 67 4.45 23.28 -38.14
CA LYS A 67 4.64 23.75 -39.56
C LYS A 67 4.28 22.62 -40.50
N LEU A 68 3.27 22.81 -41.31
CA LEU A 68 2.78 21.79 -42.23
C LEU A 68 3.82 21.42 -43.31
N ASN A 69 3.79 20.15 -43.72
CA ASN A 69 4.66 19.59 -44.79
C ASN A 69 6.18 19.71 -44.47
N THR A 70 6.54 19.67 -43.22
CA THR A 70 7.98 19.72 -42.80
C THR A 70 8.48 18.38 -42.25
N GLY A 71 7.65 17.33 -42.28
CA GLY A 71 8.02 15.93 -41.90
C GLY A 71 8.13 15.74 -40.41
N LYS A 72 9.05 14.89 -40.00
CA LYS A 72 9.31 14.45 -38.64
C LYS A 72 9.36 15.59 -37.64
N PHE A 73 8.75 15.39 -36.46
CA PHE A 73 8.77 16.39 -35.38
C PHE A 73 10.17 16.74 -34.93
N SER A 74 10.44 18.03 -34.89
CA SER A 74 11.73 18.61 -34.48
C SER A 74 11.51 19.97 -33.81
N LYS A 75 12.58 20.54 -33.26
CA LYS A 75 12.53 21.90 -32.65
C LYS A 75 12.19 23.01 -33.63
N GLU A 76 12.38 22.79 -34.93
CA GLU A 76 12.14 23.74 -35.99
C GLU A 76 10.69 23.83 -36.45
N ASN A 77 9.90 22.75 -36.18
CA ASN A 77 8.58 22.63 -36.74
C ASN A 77 7.46 22.37 -35.70
N LEU A 78 7.78 21.96 -34.44
CA LEU A 78 6.80 21.67 -33.40
C LEU A 78 7.08 22.47 -32.14
N GLU A 79 6.05 23.15 -31.65
CA GLU A 79 6.07 23.89 -30.38
C GLU A 79 4.78 23.63 -29.62
N ILE A 80 4.85 23.45 -28.30
CA ILE A 80 3.69 23.35 -27.42
C ILE A 80 3.83 24.36 -26.28
N LYS A 81 2.79 25.16 -26.05
CA LYS A 81 2.69 26.08 -24.91
C LYS A 81 1.69 25.56 -23.90
N TYR A 82 2.10 25.49 -22.65
CA TYR A 82 1.19 25.28 -21.52
C TYR A 82 0.69 26.64 -21.05
N LEU A 83 -0.65 26.80 -21.06
CA LEU A 83 -1.30 28.11 -20.92
C LEU A 83 -1.66 28.51 -19.49
N ASN A 84 -1.30 27.65 -18.52
CA ASN A 84 -1.62 27.88 -17.11
C ASN A 84 -0.98 29.17 -16.58
N LYS A 85 -1.80 30.07 -16.02
CA LYS A 85 -1.35 31.40 -15.57
C LYS A 85 -0.27 31.37 -14.48
N LYS A 86 -0.21 30.30 -13.67
CA LYS A 86 0.77 30.18 -12.57
C LYS A 86 2.09 29.58 -13.01
N ARG A 87 2.09 28.67 -14.00
CA ARG A 87 3.25 27.88 -14.43
C ARG A 87 3.33 27.73 -15.95
N ALA A 88 3.11 28.79 -16.71
CA ALA A 88 3.23 28.76 -18.16
C ALA A 88 4.66 28.39 -18.60
N PHE A 89 4.78 27.52 -19.59
CA PHE A 89 6.05 27.20 -20.25
C PHE A 89 5.86 26.93 -21.73
N THR A 90 6.97 26.91 -22.45
CA THR A 90 7.01 26.48 -23.86
C THR A 90 7.93 25.29 -24.00
N TRP A 91 7.45 24.27 -24.68
CA TRP A 91 8.19 23.05 -24.99
C TRP A 91 8.35 22.84 -26.49
N ASN A 92 9.45 22.25 -26.90
CA ASN A 92 9.69 21.70 -28.24
C ASN A 92 10.58 20.44 -28.12
N PRO A 93 10.75 19.61 -29.17
CA PRO A 93 11.49 18.36 -29.12
C PRO A 93 12.96 18.43 -28.68
N SER A 94 13.57 19.63 -28.58
CA SER A 94 14.95 19.77 -28.05
C SER A 94 14.98 20.00 -26.53
N VAL A 95 13.85 20.23 -25.89
CA VAL A 95 13.77 20.47 -24.45
C VAL A 95 13.80 19.11 -23.74
N THR A 96 14.83 18.89 -22.93
CA THR A 96 14.98 17.70 -22.10
C THR A 96 14.40 17.93 -20.71
N GLN A 97 13.75 16.91 -20.17
CA GLN A 97 13.26 16.90 -18.79
C GLN A 97 14.44 16.81 -17.80
N LYS A 98 14.46 17.68 -16.79
CA LYS A 98 15.57 17.75 -15.81
C LYS A 98 15.17 17.34 -14.40
N GLN A 99 13.89 17.47 -14.05
CA GLN A 99 13.39 17.31 -12.69
C GLN A 99 12.30 16.23 -12.62
N ASN A 100 12.56 15.07 -13.26
CA ASN A 100 11.67 13.92 -13.16
C ASN A 100 11.61 13.42 -11.71
N LEU A 101 10.41 13.18 -11.21
CA LEU A 101 10.17 12.73 -9.82
C LEU A 101 10.41 11.23 -9.63
N LYS A 102 10.90 10.56 -10.67
CA LYS A 102 11.18 9.13 -10.73
C LYS A 102 9.92 8.26 -10.56
N GLY A 103 10.08 7.02 -10.87
CA GLY A 103 9.07 5.97 -10.71
C GLY A 103 9.61 4.87 -9.79
N THR A 104 9.88 3.71 -10.35
CA THR A 104 10.33 2.56 -9.59
C THR A 104 11.43 1.79 -10.35
N ALA A 105 11.85 0.67 -9.81
CA ALA A 105 12.76 -0.26 -10.46
C ALA A 105 12.19 -1.68 -10.37
N ARG A 106 12.72 -2.57 -11.20
CA ARG A 106 12.26 -3.97 -11.26
C ARG A 106 12.39 -4.70 -9.92
N THR A 107 13.47 -4.44 -9.16
CA THR A 107 13.82 -5.24 -7.98
C THR A 107 14.74 -4.48 -7.03
N LEU A 108 14.68 -4.87 -5.75
CA LEU A 108 15.64 -4.55 -4.70
C LEU A 108 16.52 -5.77 -4.34
N ASP A 109 16.63 -6.77 -5.21
CA ASP A 109 17.50 -7.92 -4.96
C ASP A 109 18.92 -7.48 -4.64
N ARG A 110 19.45 -7.95 -3.52
CA ARG A 110 20.80 -7.64 -3.04
C ARG A 110 21.08 -6.15 -2.81
N MET A 111 20.04 -5.39 -2.53
CA MET A 111 20.18 -3.99 -2.19
C MET A 111 20.34 -3.81 -0.67
N ASP A 112 21.31 -2.97 -0.29
CA ASP A 112 21.43 -2.33 1.00
C ASP A 112 21.07 -0.85 0.83
N GLY A 113 19.83 -0.51 1.15
CA GLY A 113 19.27 0.79 0.77
C GLY A 113 19.30 1.00 -0.74
N THR A 114 20.05 1.98 -1.21
CA THR A 114 20.26 2.28 -2.64
C THR A 114 21.45 1.54 -3.26
N THR A 115 22.27 0.85 -2.45
CA THR A 115 23.52 0.27 -2.91
C THR A 115 23.37 -1.22 -3.22
N PHE A 116 23.66 -1.62 -4.45
CA PHE A 116 23.76 -3.03 -4.82
C PHE A 116 25.05 -3.63 -4.29
N ILE A 117 24.93 -4.77 -3.58
CA ILE A 117 26.05 -5.51 -3.00
C ILE A 117 26.00 -6.97 -3.45
N LYS A 118 27.05 -7.42 -4.16
CA LYS A 118 27.22 -8.81 -4.52
C LYS A 118 28.70 -9.17 -4.45
N ARG A 119 29.00 -10.30 -3.87
CA ARG A 119 30.40 -10.79 -3.76
C ARG A 119 31.06 -10.86 -5.13
N ASN A 120 32.29 -10.31 -5.21
CA ASN A 120 33.10 -10.25 -6.44
C ASN A 120 32.50 -9.40 -7.59
N GLU A 121 31.49 -8.57 -7.31
CA GLU A 121 30.96 -7.60 -8.28
C GLU A 121 31.17 -6.16 -7.74
N PRO A 122 31.39 -5.18 -8.62
CA PRO A 122 31.43 -3.79 -8.21
C PRO A 122 30.11 -3.34 -7.58
N ARG A 123 30.17 -2.60 -6.48
CA ARG A 123 29.01 -1.90 -5.91
C ARG A 123 28.55 -0.81 -6.87
N HIS A 124 27.24 -0.66 -7.00
CA HIS A 124 26.65 0.42 -7.80
C HIS A 124 25.32 0.88 -7.17
N GLU A 125 24.93 2.11 -7.52
CA GLU A 125 23.66 2.68 -7.03
C GLU A 125 22.49 2.21 -7.88
N LEU A 126 21.36 1.98 -7.20
CA LEU A 126 20.09 1.69 -7.84
C LEU A 126 19.64 2.89 -8.67
N GLN A 127 19.29 2.63 -9.92
CA GLN A 127 18.68 3.61 -10.79
C GLN A 127 17.17 3.36 -10.89
N LEU A 128 16.37 4.31 -10.40
CA LEU A 128 14.92 4.29 -10.63
C LEU A 128 14.62 4.76 -12.05
N GLU A 129 13.70 4.08 -12.72
CA GLU A 129 13.15 4.53 -14.00
C GLU A 129 12.47 5.90 -13.86
N ASP A 130 12.38 6.64 -14.94
CA ASP A 130 11.64 7.90 -14.94
C ASP A 130 10.13 7.64 -14.77
N GLY A 131 9.50 8.45 -13.93
CA GLY A 131 8.05 8.47 -13.74
C GLY A 131 7.35 9.38 -14.74
N ILE A 132 6.02 9.36 -14.72
CA ILE A 132 5.20 10.26 -15.56
C ILE A 132 5.01 11.67 -14.95
N LEU A 133 5.61 11.93 -13.79
CA LEU A 133 5.52 13.20 -13.07
C LEU A 133 6.89 13.90 -13.04
N SER A 134 6.87 15.22 -13.19
CA SER A 134 8.07 16.05 -13.15
C SER A 134 7.79 17.43 -12.59
N ARG A 135 8.76 17.99 -11.88
CA ARG A 135 8.73 19.39 -11.46
C ARG A 135 8.89 20.37 -12.63
N ASP A 136 9.35 19.89 -13.80
CA ASP A 136 9.32 20.65 -15.05
C ASP A 136 7.88 20.91 -15.56
N GLY A 137 6.87 20.22 -14.98
CA GLY A 137 5.46 20.42 -15.26
C GLY A 137 4.92 19.70 -16.49
N TRP A 138 5.74 18.89 -17.16
CA TRP A 138 5.38 18.14 -18.35
C TRP A 138 6.07 16.76 -18.39
N THR A 139 5.53 15.86 -19.20
CA THR A 139 6.18 14.62 -19.59
C THR A 139 5.86 14.27 -21.04
N LEU A 140 6.79 13.55 -21.68
CA LEU A 140 6.61 12.99 -23.02
C LEU A 140 6.76 11.48 -22.92
N ILE A 141 5.72 10.75 -23.31
CA ILE A 141 5.76 9.30 -23.44
C ILE A 141 5.98 8.98 -24.91
N ASP A 142 7.12 8.35 -25.23
CA ASP A 142 7.45 7.91 -26.58
C ASP A 142 7.06 6.44 -26.73
N ASP A 143 5.97 6.19 -27.47
CA ASP A 143 5.45 4.87 -27.79
C ASP A 143 5.82 4.42 -29.22
N SER A 144 6.71 5.14 -29.91
CA SER A 144 7.05 4.92 -31.32
C SER A 144 7.56 3.52 -31.64
N SER A 145 8.28 2.92 -30.69
CA SER A 145 8.86 1.58 -30.82
C SER A 145 8.21 0.54 -29.91
N GLY A 146 7.15 0.90 -29.20
CA GLY A 146 6.44 0.03 -28.25
C GLY A 146 5.76 -1.15 -28.96
N LEU A 147 5.68 -2.29 -28.25
CA LEU A 147 4.94 -3.46 -28.74
C LEU A 147 3.45 -3.21 -28.71
N LEU A 148 2.74 -3.89 -29.61
CA LEU A 148 1.30 -3.78 -29.79
C LEU A 148 0.61 -5.06 -29.31
N PHE A 149 -0.70 -4.98 -29.15
CA PHE A 149 -1.59 -6.13 -29.03
C PHE A 149 -2.29 -6.41 -30.35
N ASP A 150 -2.44 -7.68 -30.66
CA ASP A 150 -3.36 -8.10 -31.71
C ASP A 150 -4.84 -7.94 -31.24
N ASN A 151 -5.80 -8.17 -32.17
CA ASN A 151 -7.23 -8.06 -31.90
C ASN A 151 -7.90 -9.40 -31.54
N SER A 152 -7.12 -10.42 -31.14
CA SER A 152 -7.69 -11.71 -30.72
C SER A 152 -8.36 -11.61 -29.33
N ASP A 153 -9.26 -12.55 -29.00
CA ASP A 153 -9.98 -12.58 -27.71
C ASP A 153 -9.05 -12.62 -26.50
N PHE A 154 -7.98 -13.40 -26.61
CA PHE A 154 -6.80 -13.28 -25.73
C PHE A 154 -5.73 -12.56 -26.54
N SER A 155 -5.73 -11.24 -26.40
CA SER A 155 -4.82 -10.39 -27.17
C SER A 155 -3.37 -10.76 -26.94
N TRP A 156 -2.62 -10.86 -28.04
CA TRP A 156 -1.24 -11.34 -28.00
C TRP A 156 -0.28 -10.26 -28.45
N VAL A 157 1.02 -10.44 -28.11
CA VAL A 157 2.05 -9.52 -28.52
C VAL A 157 2.19 -9.48 -30.05
N LYS A 158 2.28 -8.27 -30.57
CA LYS A 158 2.50 -7.97 -31.99
C LYS A 158 3.62 -6.93 -32.09
N GLU A 159 4.61 -7.21 -32.92
CA GLU A 159 5.67 -6.24 -33.22
C GLU A 159 5.15 -5.15 -34.17
N ARG A 160 5.63 -3.92 -33.98
CA ARG A 160 5.43 -2.85 -34.95
C ARG A 160 6.26 -3.10 -36.19
N GLU A 161 5.80 -2.61 -37.34
CA GLU A 161 6.60 -2.56 -38.53
C GLU A 161 7.92 -1.80 -38.27
N ASN A 162 9.05 -2.38 -38.70
CA ASN A 162 10.36 -1.75 -38.54
C ASN A 162 10.52 -0.60 -39.56
N ARG A 163 10.04 0.59 -39.22
CA ARG A 163 10.14 1.81 -40.00
C ARG A 163 10.20 3.05 -39.12
N PRO A 164 10.76 4.15 -39.61
CA PRO A 164 10.80 5.39 -38.86
C PRO A 164 9.39 5.97 -38.69
N VAL A 165 8.94 6.08 -37.44
CA VAL A 165 7.69 6.75 -37.05
C VAL A 165 7.90 7.53 -35.77
N GLN A 166 7.00 8.47 -35.46
CA GLN A 166 6.87 9.05 -34.13
C GLN A 166 5.45 8.85 -33.66
N ASP A 167 5.29 8.39 -32.42
CA ASP A 167 4.02 8.20 -31.72
C ASP A 167 4.21 8.64 -30.28
N TRP A 168 3.92 9.90 -30.01
CA TRP A 168 4.25 10.60 -28.78
C TRP A 168 3.01 11.07 -28.05
N TYR A 169 3.00 10.92 -26.73
CA TYR A 169 1.96 11.46 -25.86
C TYR A 169 2.58 12.57 -25.00
N PHE A 170 2.22 13.80 -25.30
CA PHE A 170 2.65 14.96 -24.52
C PHE A 170 1.60 15.29 -23.47
N MET A 171 2.06 15.40 -22.21
CA MET A 171 1.23 15.69 -21.05
C MET A 171 1.79 16.92 -20.33
N ALA A 172 0.93 17.92 -19.96
CA ALA A 172 1.33 19.10 -19.24
C ALA A 172 0.37 19.42 -18.09
N TYR A 173 0.86 19.36 -16.88
CA TYR A 173 0.05 19.52 -15.66
C TYR A 173 0.62 20.54 -14.67
N GLY A 174 1.81 21.10 -14.94
CA GLY A 174 2.50 21.92 -13.94
C GLY A 174 2.77 21.12 -12.67
N SER A 175 2.15 21.52 -11.56
CA SER A 175 2.25 20.82 -10.27
C SER A 175 0.97 20.05 -9.89
N ASP A 176 0.00 19.94 -10.78
CA ASP A 176 -1.23 19.18 -10.55
C ASP A 176 -1.00 17.68 -10.81
N TYR A 177 -0.19 17.05 -9.95
CA TYR A 177 0.24 15.67 -10.11
C TYR A 177 -0.93 14.67 -10.05
N LYS A 178 -1.93 14.90 -9.20
CA LYS A 178 -3.10 14.03 -9.10
C LYS A 178 -3.93 14.03 -10.39
N ALA A 179 -4.09 15.19 -11.03
CA ALA A 179 -4.77 15.25 -12.32
C ALA A 179 -3.97 14.56 -13.43
N ALA A 180 -2.63 14.63 -13.40
CA ALA A 180 -1.77 13.89 -14.34
C ALA A 180 -1.98 12.38 -14.23
N LEU A 181 -1.99 11.82 -13.01
CA LEU A 181 -2.23 10.41 -12.77
C LEU A 181 -3.63 10.00 -13.23
N LYS A 182 -4.64 10.79 -12.89
CA LYS A 182 -6.04 10.53 -13.29
C LYS A 182 -6.19 10.50 -14.80
N ASP A 183 -5.68 11.50 -15.51
CA ASP A 183 -5.77 11.54 -16.97
C ASP A 183 -4.95 10.42 -17.63
N PHE A 184 -3.81 10.04 -17.05
CA PHE A 184 -3.03 8.90 -17.52
C PHE A 184 -3.85 7.61 -17.47
N THR A 185 -4.64 7.37 -16.42
CA THR A 185 -5.50 6.18 -16.33
C THR A 185 -6.57 6.12 -17.42
N LEU A 186 -6.98 7.24 -18.02
CA LEU A 186 -8.00 7.26 -19.07
C LEU A 186 -7.52 6.56 -20.36
N PHE A 187 -6.24 6.72 -20.70
CA PHE A 187 -5.71 6.11 -21.93
C PHE A 187 -4.75 4.94 -21.66
N ALA A 188 -4.07 4.91 -20.52
CA ALA A 188 -3.19 3.80 -20.13
C ALA A 188 -3.93 2.68 -19.38
N GLY A 189 -5.17 2.90 -18.96
CA GLY A 189 -5.99 1.98 -18.20
C GLY A 189 -5.92 2.23 -16.69
N LYS A 190 -6.98 1.81 -15.99
CA LYS A 190 -7.10 1.96 -14.54
C LYS A 190 -6.18 1.00 -13.78
N VAL A 191 -5.82 1.38 -12.55
CA VAL A 191 -5.24 0.47 -11.55
C VAL A 191 -6.37 -0.42 -11.03
N PRO A 192 -6.33 -1.74 -11.20
CA PRO A 192 -7.39 -2.62 -10.67
C PRO A 192 -7.47 -2.53 -9.14
N LEU A 193 -8.68 -2.61 -8.60
CA LEU A 193 -8.88 -2.71 -7.16
C LEU A 193 -8.53 -4.13 -6.70
N PRO A 194 -7.52 -4.34 -5.84
CA PRO A 194 -7.20 -5.67 -5.35
C PRO A 194 -8.33 -6.27 -4.51
N PRO A 195 -8.42 -7.60 -4.38
CA PRO A 195 -9.30 -8.23 -3.41
C PRO A 195 -9.03 -7.72 -1.98
N ARG A 196 -10.08 -7.61 -1.15
CA ARG A 196 -9.96 -7.04 0.21
C ARG A 196 -8.96 -7.79 1.10
N PHE A 197 -8.87 -9.12 1.00
CA PHE A 197 -7.96 -9.94 1.79
C PHE A 197 -6.47 -9.59 1.56
N VAL A 198 -6.14 -9.01 0.42
CA VAL A 198 -4.78 -8.54 0.08
C VAL A 198 -4.24 -7.55 1.11
N PHE A 199 -5.12 -6.78 1.74
CA PHE A 199 -4.75 -5.78 2.75
C PHE A 199 -4.59 -6.37 4.17
N GLY A 200 -4.80 -7.67 4.35
CA GLY A 200 -4.50 -8.39 5.58
C GLY A 200 -3.02 -8.74 5.73
N TYR A 201 -2.72 -9.64 6.65
CA TYR A 201 -1.37 -10.11 6.89
C TYR A 201 -1.07 -11.35 6.03
N TRP A 202 0.09 -11.36 5.36
CA TRP A 202 0.60 -12.48 4.58
C TRP A 202 1.75 -13.13 5.33
N TRP A 203 1.60 -14.39 5.72
CA TRP A 203 2.71 -15.21 6.18
C TRP A 203 3.46 -15.79 5.01
N SER A 204 4.76 -15.52 4.94
CA SER A 204 5.65 -16.02 3.90
C SER A 204 7.03 -16.30 4.48
N ARG A 205 7.64 -17.38 4.06
CA ARG A 205 9.04 -17.71 4.34
C ARG A 205 9.55 -18.71 3.32
N TYR A 206 10.74 -18.46 2.76
CA TYR A 206 11.44 -19.48 2.01
C TYR A 206 11.90 -20.58 2.97
N TRP A 207 11.11 -21.62 3.11
CA TRP A 207 11.33 -22.74 3.99
C TRP A 207 10.64 -23.97 3.41
N ALA A 208 11.27 -25.15 3.53
CA ALA A 208 10.66 -26.40 3.07
C ALA A 208 9.61 -26.90 4.06
N TYR A 209 8.55 -26.12 4.22
CA TYR A 209 7.43 -26.48 5.09
C TYR A 209 6.70 -27.72 4.58
N SER A 210 6.43 -28.65 5.49
CA SER A 210 5.40 -29.66 5.27
C SER A 210 4.00 -29.08 5.52
N ASP A 211 2.97 -29.74 5.01
CA ASP A 211 1.56 -29.49 5.32
C ASP A 211 1.33 -29.36 6.84
N ASN A 212 1.83 -30.31 7.64
CA ASN A 212 1.68 -30.26 9.09
C ASN A 212 2.37 -29.03 9.73
N GLU A 213 3.56 -28.67 9.31
CA GLU A 213 4.25 -27.47 9.81
C GLU A 213 3.51 -26.18 9.43
N MET A 214 2.91 -26.11 8.23
CA MET A 214 2.05 -24.99 7.87
C MET A 214 0.82 -24.90 8.78
N ARG A 215 0.18 -26.05 9.10
CA ARG A 215 -0.92 -26.10 10.06
C ARG A 215 -0.52 -25.66 11.45
N ASP A 216 0.69 -26.04 11.89
CA ASP A 216 1.24 -25.62 13.18
C ASP A 216 1.46 -24.10 13.21
N VAL A 217 2.02 -23.52 12.16
CA VAL A 217 2.20 -22.06 12.03
C VAL A 217 0.85 -21.35 12.18
N VAL A 218 -0.17 -21.76 11.44
CA VAL A 218 -1.51 -21.15 11.51
C VAL A 218 -2.13 -21.33 12.90
N SER A 219 -1.93 -22.48 13.54
CA SER A 219 -2.41 -22.72 14.91
C SER A 219 -1.78 -21.76 15.94
N GLN A 220 -0.52 -21.35 15.71
CA GLN A 220 0.12 -20.33 16.56
C GLN A 220 -0.48 -18.93 16.31
N PHE A 221 -0.76 -18.55 15.07
CA PHE A 221 -1.50 -17.31 14.79
C PHE A 221 -2.83 -17.26 15.53
N GLU A 222 -3.61 -18.36 15.50
CA GLU A 222 -4.88 -18.48 16.23
C GLU A 222 -4.68 -18.41 17.74
N LYS A 223 -3.72 -19.17 18.29
CA LYS A 223 -3.42 -19.23 19.73
C LYS A 223 -3.05 -17.86 20.31
N PHE A 224 -2.26 -17.07 19.58
CA PHE A 224 -1.85 -15.74 20.01
C PHE A 224 -2.81 -14.64 19.52
N ASN A 225 -3.93 -15.03 18.92
CA ASN A 225 -4.93 -14.11 18.39
C ASN A 225 -4.32 -13.08 17.41
N ILE A 226 -3.37 -13.51 16.57
CA ILE A 226 -2.77 -12.69 15.52
C ILE A 226 -3.54 -12.95 14.23
N PRO A 227 -4.09 -11.91 13.56
CA PRO A 227 -4.86 -12.11 12.33
C PRO A 227 -3.98 -12.53 11.15
N LEU A 228 -4.54 -13.33 10.25
CA LEU A 228 -3.86 -13.84 9.06
C LEU A 228 -4.87 -14.04 7.93
N ASP A 229 -4.54 -13.60 6.71
CA ASP A 229 -5.40 -13.78 5.54
C ASP A 229 -4.74 -14.57 4.41
N VAL A 230 -3.41 -14.46 4.23
CA VAL A 230 -2.71 -15.10 3.11
C VAL A 230 -1.59 -16.00 3.61
N LEU A 231 -1.60 -17.23 3.13
CA LEU A 231 -0.56 -18.23 3.35
C LEU A 231 0.24 -18.41 2.05
N VAL A 232 1.50 -18.01 2.08
CA VAL A 232 2.42 -18.13 0.95
C VAL A 232 3.23 -19.41 1.11
N VAL A 233 3.17 -20.30 0.12
CA VAL A 233 4.02 -21.49 0.05
C VAL A 233 5.10 -21.24 -0.99
N ASP A 234 6.35 -21.16 -0.54
CA ASP A 234 7.49 -20.93 -1.40
C ASP A 234 7.89 -22.18 -2.20
N MET A 235 8.87 -22.07 -3.05
CA MET A 235 9.17 -23.02 -4.15
C MET A 235 9.28 -24.50 -3.74
N ASP A 236 9.46 -24.84 -2.48
CA ASP A 236 9.53 -26.25 -2.02
C ASP A 236 8.17 -26.98 -2.04
N TRP A 237 7.08 -26.34 -2.50
CA TRP A 237 5.80 -27.01 -2.74
C TRP A 237 5.89 -28.05 -3.86
N HIS A 238 6.79 -27.84 -4.85
CA HIS A 238 7.05 -28.76 -5.94
C HIS A 238 8.39 -29.49 -5.74
N GLU A 239 8.62 -30.53 -6.53
CA GLU A 239 9.88 -31.25 -6.53
C GLU A 239 11.05 -30.33 -6.89
N THR A 240 11.95 -30.12 -5.93
CA THR A 240 13.14 -29.28 -6.06
C THR A 240 14.43 -30.08 -6.05
N ASP A 241 14.36 -31.42 -6.11
CA ASP A 241 15.53 -32.30 -5.98
C ASP A 241 16.50 -32.07 -7.12
N SER A 242 17.68 -31.57 -6.77
CA SER A 242 18.70 -31.10 -7.69
C SER A 242 19.64 -32.18 -8.24
N LEU A 243 19.44 -33.44 -7.86
CA LEU A 243 20.33 -34.53 -8.25
C LEU A 243 20.49 -34.70 -9.78
N PHE A 244 19.49 -34.23 -10.54
CA PHE A 244 19.48 -34.32 -12.00
C PHE A 244 19.49 -32.96 -12.70
N ALA A 245 19.56 -31.89 -11.97
CA ALA A 245 19.40 -30.55 -12.53
C ALA A 245 20.69 -29.97 -13.06
N LYS A 246 21.00 -30.27 -14.33
CA LYS A 246 22.01 -29.51 -15.08
C LYS A 246 21.40 -28.16 -15.50
N PRO A 247 22.17 -27.06 -15.45
CA PRO A 247 21.72 -25.79 -16.02
C PRO A 247 21.33 -26.00 -17.51
N ASP A 248 20.32 -25.27 -17.95
CA ASP A 248 19.98 -25.22 -19.37
C ASP A 248 21.04 -24.43 -20.16
N LYS A 249 20.87 -24.32 -21.48
CA LYS A 249 21.82 -23.61 -22.36
C LYS A 249 21.99 -22.11 -22.01
N TRP A 250 21.13 -21.55 -21.18
CA TRP A 250 21.21 -20.18 -20.67
C TRP A 250 21.71 -20.10 -19.23
N GLY A 251 22.15 -21.23 -18.64
CA GLY A 251 22.65 -21.29 -17.27
C GLY A 251 21.57 -21.33 -16.19
N GLN A 252 20.32 -21.58 -16.56
CA GLN A 252 19.23 -21.65 -15.59
C GLN A 252 19.24 -22.96 -14.80
N ARG A 253 18.96 -22.85 -13.51
CA ARG A 253 18.84 -24.02 -12.63
C ARG A 253 17.48 -24.68 -12.85
N LYS A 254 17.47 -25.88 -13.43
CA LYS A 254 16.24 -26.59 -13.75
C LYS A 254 15.35 -26.90 -12.56
N HIS A 255 15.94 -27.14 -11.41
CA HIS A 255 15.19 -27.48 -10.17
C HIS A 255 14.47 -26.28 -9.51
N TRP A 256 14.68 -25.05 -9.94
CA TRP A 256 13.87 -23.90 -9.53
C TRP A 256 12.52 -23.88 -10.26
N THR A 257 12.49 -24.39 -11.47
CA THR A 257 11.24 -24.60 -12.21
C THR A 257 10.67 -25.96 -11.85
N GLY A 258 9.41 -26.00 -11.43
CA GLY A 258 8.70 -27.23 -11.13
C GLY A 258 7.20 -27.02 -10.98
N TYR A 259 6.45 -28.10 -11.24
CA TYR A 259 4.99 -28.09 -11.24
C TYR A 259 4.39 -29.37 -10.61
N THR A 260 5.23 -30.34 -10.29
CA THR A 260 4.82 -31.59 -9.67
C THR A 260 4.94 -31.48 -8.15
N TRP A 261 3.88 -31.73 -7.42
CA TRP A 261 3.85 -31.64 -5.97
C TRP A 261 4.94 -32.48 -5.30
N GLU A 262 5.66 -31.88 -4.36
CA GLU A 262 6.57 -32.59 -3.48
C GLU A 262 5.75 -33.39 -2.43
N LYS A 263 5.44 -34.64 -2.75
CA LYS A 263 4.56 -35.48 -1.95
C LYS A 263 5.10 -35.84 -0.57
N ARG A 264 6.39 -35.65 -0.30
CA ARG A 264 6.96 -35.80 1.05
C ARG A 264 6.52 -34.68 1.97
N LEU A 265 6.32 -33.47 1.42
CA LEU A 265 5.89 -32.28 2.15
C LEU A 265 4.37 -32.11 2.08
N PHE A 266 3.78 -32.32 0.92
CA PHE A 266 2.34 -32.19 0.66
C PHE A 266 1.78 -33.51 0.12
N PRO A 267 1.52 -34.51 1.00
CA PRO A 267 1.01 -35.81 0.57
C PRO A 267 -0.33 -35.74 -0.15
N ASP A 268 -1.21 -34.85 0.32
CA ASP A 268 -2.55 -34.58 -0.19
C ASP A 268 -2.80 -33.07 -0.33
N PRO A 269 -2.47 -32.47 -1.47
CA PRO A 269 -2.68 -31.04 -1.69
C PRO A 269 -4.16 -30.60 -1.61
N ASP A 270 -5.09 -31.44 -2.06
CA ASP A 270 -6.53 -31.12 -2.02
C ASP A 270 -6.98 -30.93 -0.56
N GLN A 271 -6.58 -31.86 0.32
CA GLN A 271 -6.87 -31.76 1.75
C GLN A 271 -6.20 -30.53 2.40
N PHE A 272 -5.00 -30.18 1.97
CA PHE A 272 -4.31 -28.97 2.44
C PHE A 272 -5.09 -27.69 2.09
N PHE A 273 -5.55 -27.56 0.85
CA PHE A 273 -6.32 -26.39 0.44
C PHE A 273 -7.73 -26.34 1.04
N ASP A 274 -8.40 -27.49 1.19
CA ASP A 274 -9.69 -27.58 1.89
C ASP A 274 -9.55 -27.10 3.35
N TRP A 275 -8.46 -27.51 4.01
CA TRP A 275 -8.14 -27.03 5.34
C TRP A 275 -7.87 -25.52 5.35
N ALA A 276 -7.02 -24.99 4.46
CA ALA A 276 -6.72 -23.55 4.39
C ALA A 276 -8.02 -22.74 4.18
N LYS A 277 -8.89 -23.19 3.29
CA LYS A 277 -10.20 -22.59 3.05
C LYS A 277 -11.09 -22.61 4.30
N SER A 278 -11.08 -23.74 5.07
CA SER A 278 -11.84 -23.84 6.33
C SER A 278 -11.35 -22.84 7.40
N LYS A 279 -10.11 -22.36 7.27
CA LYS A 279 -9.48 -21.32 8.11
C LYS A 279 -9.64 -19.90 7.53
N HIS A 280 -10.42 -19.74 6.46
CA HIS A 280 -10.61 -18.47 5.72
C HIS A 280 -9.32 -17.91 5.11
N LEU A 281 -8.30 -18.73 4.91
CA LEU A 281 -7.02 -18.34 4.32
C LEU A 281 -7.08 -18.40 2.80
N LYS A 282 -6.41 -17.43 2.17
CA LYS A 282 -6.05 -17.45 0.75
C LYS A 282 -4.64 -17.98 0.58
N THR A 283 -4.40 -18.67 -0.53
CA THR A 283 -3.14 -19.35 -0.77
C THR A 283 -2.49 -18.89 -2.06
N THR A 284 -1.18 -18.78 -2.04
CA THR A 284 -0.37 -18.55 -3.24
C THR A 284 0.86 -19.44 -3.22
N LEU A 285 1.24 -19.94 -4.41
CA LEU A 285 2.44 -20.73 -4.63
C LEU A 285 3.47 -19.91 -5.39
N ASN A 286 4.74 -20.02 -4.99
CA ASN A 286 5.87 -19.45 -5.72
C ASN A 286 6.12 -20.25 -7.00
N LEU A 287 6.39 -19.56 -8.11
CA LEU A 287 6.57 -20.15 -9.43
C LEU A 287 7.74 -19.53 -10.18
N HIS A 288 8.69 -20.37 -10.63
CA HIS A 288 9.84 -20.00 -11.46
C HIS A 288 9.76 -20.75 -12.81
N PRO A 289 9.02 -20.29 -13.81
CA PRO A 289 8.73 -21.09 -15.01
C PRO A 289 9.84 -21.15 -16.07
N ALA A 290 10.96 -20.47 -15.84
CA ALA A 290 11.99 -20.17 -16.86
C ALA A 290 12.61 -21.37 -17.57
N SER A 291 12.70 -22.54 -16.95
CA SER A 291 13.30 -23.74 -17.57
C SER A 291 12.31 -24.56 -18.42
N GLY A 292 11.07 -24.08 -18.57
CA GLY A 292 10.02 -24.78 -19.31
C GLY A 292 9.50 -26.02 -18.58
N ILE A 293 9.21 -27.11 -19.28
CA ILE A 293 8.63 -28.35 -18.69
C ILE A 293 9.65 -29.48 -18.76
N ALA A 294 10.07 -29.98 -17.60
CA ALA A 294 11.08 -31.03 -17.50
C ALA A 294 10.47 -32.43 -17.66
N PRO A 295 11.25 -33.43 -18.12
CA PRO A 295 10.78 -34.83 -18.35
C PRO A 295 10.24 -35.51 -17.08
N PHE A 296 10.64 -35.07 -15.87
CA PHE A 296 10.15 -35.67 -14.61
C PHE A 296 8.82 -35.11 -14.17
N GLU A 297 8.35 -34.00 -14.76
CA GLU A 297 7.07 -33.40 -14.41
C GLU A 297 5.90 -34.33 -14.77
N SER A 298 4.95 -34.44 -13.90
CA SER A 298 3.76 -35.28 -14.13
C SER A 298 2.97 -34.86 -15.37
N GLN A 299 3.05 -33.59 -15.74
CA GLN A 299 2.37 -32.97 -16.88
C GLN A 299 3.16 -33.08 -18.21
N TYR A 300 4.40 -33.56 -18.18
CA TYR A 300 5.33 -33.52 -19.34
C TYR A 300 4.76 -34.15 -20.60
N LYS A 301 4.17 -35.35 -20.48
CA LYS A 301 3.64 -36.10 -21.64
C LYS A 301 2.47 -35.40 -22.30
N ASP A 302 1.55 -34.89 -21.53
CA ASP A 302 0.36 -34.21 -22.04
C ASP A 302 0.74 -32.86 -22.66
N PHE A 303 1.66 -32.15 -22.03
CA PHE A 303 2.21 -30.91 -22.55
C PHE A 303 2.93 -31.12 -23.87
N ALA A 304 3.83 -32.13 -23.94
CA ALA A 304 4.57 -32.49 -25.14
C ALA A 304 3.64 -32.86 -26.33
N LYS A 305 2.56 -33.64 -26.03
CA LYS A 305 1.55 -33.98 -27.02
C LYS A 305 0.88 -32.73 -27.61
N ARG A 306 0.51 -31.75 -26.80
CA ARG A 306 -0.10 -30.50 -27.29
C ARG A 306 0.92 -29.64 -28.08
N MET A 307 2.18 -29.65 -27.68
CA MET A 307 3.24 -28.90 -28.36
C MET A 307 3.81 -29.60 -29.60
N ASN A 308 3.46 -30.87 -29.85
CA ASN A 308 4.09 -31.76 -30.85
C ASN A 308 5.61 -31.92 -30.61
N PHE A 309 6.01 -32.04 -29.33
CA PHE A 309 7.37 -32.18 -28.90
C PHE A 309 7.76 -33.67 -28.83
N ASP A 310 8.96 -34.04 -29.31
CA ASP A 310 9.42 -35.41 -29.26
C ASP A 310 9.95 -35.79 -27.87
N ILE A 311 9.19 -36.57 -27.13
CA ILE A 311 9.55 -37.04 -25.79
C ILE A 311 10.67 -38.08 -25.75
N SER A 312 11.03 -38.70 -26.91
CA SER A 312 12.11 -39.68 -26.96
C SER A 312 13.49 -39.05 -26.69
N THR A 313 13.62 -37.73 -26.82
CA THR A 313 14.84 -36.99 -26.53
C THR A 313 15.13 -36.88 -25.02
N HIS A 314 14.12 -37.08 -24.18
CA HIS A 314 14.19 -36.84 -22.72
C HIS A 314 14.73 -35.44 -22.35
N GLU A 315 14.46 -34.43 -23.17
CA GLU A 315 14.86 -33.05 -22.94
C GLU A 315 13.71 -32.22 -22.40
N ASN A 316 14.04 -31.11 -21.73
CA ASN A 316 13.03 -30.12 -21.34
C ASN A 316 12.36 -29.55 -22.59
N ILE A 317 11.04 -29.39 -22.53
CA ILE A 317 10.30 -28.52 -23.44
C ILE A 317 10.69 -27.09 -23.06
N PRO A 318 11.42 -26.36 -23.93
CA PRO A 318 11.97 -25.07 -23.53
C PRO A 318 10.88 -24.02 -23.32
N TRP A 319 11.16 -23.06 -22.43
CA TRP A 319 10.30 -21.90 -22.21
C TRP A 319 10.12 -21.07 -23.49
N GLN A 320 8.87 -20.73 -23.82
CA GLN A 320 8.48 -19.96 -25.00
C GLN A 320 7.38 -18.95 -24.59
N GLY A 321 7.71 -17.91 -23.80
CA GLY A 321 6.75 -16.98 -23.25
C GLY A 321 5.95 -16.17 -24.28
N SER A 322 6.56 -15.83 -25.41
CA SER A 322 5.92 -15.15 -26.54
C SER A 322 5.04 -16.05 -27.42
N ASN A 323 5.21 -17.38 -27.32
CA ASN A 323 4.42 -18.35 -28.07
C ASN A 323 3.05 -18.59 -27.43
N LYS A 324 1.98 -18.11 -28.07
CA LYS A 324 0.60 -18.24 -27.59
C LYS A 324 0.18 -19.68 -27.32
N LYS A 325 0.61 -20.63 -28.18
CA LYS A 325 0.30 -22.05 -28.00
C LYS A 325 0.98 -22.63 -26.76
N PHE A 326 2.25 -22.25 -26.52
CA PHE A 326 2.99 -22.66 -25.32
C PHE A 326 2.29 -22.14 -24.05
N MET A 327 1.99 -20.86 -23.99
CA MET A 327 1.37 -20.26 -22.81
C MET A 327 -0.04 -20.80 -22.55
N SER A 328 -0.87 -20.95 -23.60
CA SER A 328 -2.19 -21.59 -23.45
C SER A 328 -2.08 -23.04 -22.97
N THR A 329 -1.08 -23.78 -23.43
CA THR A 329 -0.82 -25.16 -22.97
C THR A 329 -0.36 -25.16 -21.51
N LEU A 330 0.47 -24.19 -21.11
CA LEU A 330 0.92 -24.02 -19.70
C LEU A 330 -0.28 -23.80 -18.78
N PHE A 331 -1.18 -22.90 -19.14
CA PHE A 331 -2.38 -22.67 -18.35
C PHE A 331 -3.28 -23.91 -18.28
N ASP A 332 -3.67 -24.46 -19.42
CA ASP A 332 -4.63 -25.55 -19.49
C ASP A 332 -4.15 -26.86 -18.87
N VAL A 333 -2.88 -27.23 -19.10
CA VAL A 333 -2.35 -28.56 -18.75
C VAL A 333 -1.67 -28.55 -17.39
N VAL A 334 -1.10 -27.39 -16.98
CA VAL A 334 -0.25 -27.32 -15.79
C VAL A 334 -0.92 -26.54 -14.68
N LEU A 335 -1.29 -25.27 -14.94
CA LEU A 335 -1.67 -24.34 -13.87
C LEU A 335 -3.14 -24.46 -13.47
N HIS A 336 -4.09 -24.52 -14.41
CA HIS A 336 -5.51 -24.64 -14.09
C HIS A 336 -5.82 -25.89 -13.24
N PRO A 337 -5.23 -27.09 -13.47
CA PRO A 337 -5.42 -28.22 -12.55
C PRO A 337 -4.97 -27.93 -11.12
N ILE A 338 -3.85 -27.19 -10.93
CA ILE A 338 -3.37 -26.80 -9.60
C ILE A 338 -4.28 -25.71 -8.97
N GLU A 339 -4.75 -24.76 -9.76
CA GLU A 339 -5.72 -23.76 -9.32
C GLU A 339 -7.06 -24.40 -8.87
N GLN A 340 -7.52 -25.44 -9.57
CA GLN A 340 -8.71 -26.20 -9.21
C GLN A 340 -8.57 -26.93 -7.87
N GLN A 341 -7.35 -27.29 -7.47
CA GLN A 341 -7.08 -27.84 -6.15
C GLN A 341 -7.28 -26.81 -5.04
N GLY A 342 -7.08 -25.51 -5.32
CA GLY A 342 -7.38 -24.47 -4.34
C GLY A 342 -6.46 -23.27 -4.30
N VAL A 343 -5.47 -23.16 -5.20
CA VAL A 343 -4.60 -21.98 -5.29
C VAL A 343 -5.43 -20.76 -5.68
N ASP A 344 -5.31 -19.68 -4.91
CA ASP A 344 -6.07 -18.46 -5.16
C ASP A 344 -5.40 -17.53 -6.18
N PHE A 345 -4.07 -17.49 -6.22
CA PHE A 345 -3.28 -16.69 -7.17
C PHE A 345 -1.82 -17.16 -7.21
N TRP A 346 -1.04 -16.68 -8.21
CA TRP A 346 0.35 -17.09 -8.41
C TRP A 346 1.33 -16.01 -7.93
N TRP A 347 2.42 -16.45 -7.27
CA TRP A 347 3.61 -15.65 -7.08
C TRP A 347 4.63 -16.00 -8.16
N LEU A 348 4.78 -15.08 -9.13
CA LEU A 348 5.70 -15.24 -10.27
C LEU A 348 7.08 -14.65 -9.89
N ASP A 349 8.01 -15.50 -9.52
CA ASP A 349 9.36 -15.08 -9.15
C ASP A 349 10.31 -15.25 -10.34
N TRP A 350 10.20 -14.33 -11.29
CA TRP A 350 11.06 -14.31 -12.47
C TRP A 350 12.34 -13.53 -12.20
N GLN A 351 13.47 -14.22 -12.00
CA GLN A 351 14.81 -13.65 -11.75
C GLN A 351 15.80 -13.85 -12.91
N GLN A 352 15.32 -14.33 -14.06
CA GLN A 352 16.12 -14.72 -15.20
C GLN A 352 16.34 -13.53 -16.15
N TRP A 353 16.46 -13.80 -17.44
CA TRP A 353 16.68 -12.77 -18.45
C TRP A 353 15.52 -11.78 -18.56
N VAL A 354 15.87 -10.53 -18.82
CA VAL A 354 14.89 -9.42 -18.83
C VAL A 354 13.95 -9.50 -20.04
N PHE A 355 14.51 -9.81 -21.22
CA PHE A 355 13.75 -9.84 -22.46
C PHE A 355 13.48 -11.27 -22.92
N ASP A 356 12.39 -11.44 -23.68
CA ASP A 356 12.04 -12.70 -24.32
C ASP A 356 13.12 -13.13 -25.33
N LYS A 357 13.21 -14.43 -25.58
CA LYS A 357 14.24 -15.00 -26.46
C LYS A 357 13.93 -14.85 -27.93
N ASP A 358 12.65 -14.73 -28.28
CA ASP A 358 12.16 -14.69 -29.65
C ASP A 358 11.74 -13.29 -30.08
N ILE A 359 11.35 -12.43 -29.11
CA ILE A 359 10.95 -11.03 -29.32
C ILE A 359 11.84 -10.12 -28.50
N GLU A 360 12.83 -9.50 -29.12
CA GLU A 360 13.91 -8.74 -28.46
C GLU A 360 13.43 -7.65 -27.50
N LYS A 361 12.31 -6.99 -27.80
CA LYS A 361 11.78 -5.88 -26.99
C LYS A 361 10.75 -6.32 -25.95
N LEU A 362 10.38 -7.58 -25.93
CA LEU A 362 9.36 -8.10 -25.01
C LEU A 362 9.97 -8.33 -23.62
N ASN A 363 9.66 -7.44 -22.67
CA ASN A 363 10.05 -7.63 -21.28
C ASN A 363 9.28 -8.80 -20.66
N ASN A 364 10.00 -9.85 -20.21
CA ASN A 364 9.38 -11.05 -19.63
C ASN A 364 8.55 -10.75 -18.37
N THR A 365 9.02 -9.85 -17.51
CA THR A 365 8.28 -9.47 -16.31
C THR A 365 6.95 -8.84 -16.68
N TRP A 366 6.97 -7.87 -17.60
CA TRP A 366 5.76 -7.22 -18.10
C TRP A 366 4.79 -8.22 -18.73
N TRP A 367 5.33 -9.10 -19.58
CA TRP A 367 4.55 -10.06 -20.35
C TRP A 367 3.90 -11.15 -19.49
N LEU A 368 4.62 -11.68 -18.51
CA LEU A 368 4.08 -12.64 -17.54
C LEU A 368 2.99 -12.02 -16.68
N ASN A 369 3.19 -10.80 -16.22
CA ASN A 369 2.15 -10.08 -15.49
C ASN A 369 0.85 -10.00 -16.29
N TYR A 370 0.95 -9.62 -17.56
CA TYR A 370 -0.21 -9.55 -18.46
C TYR A 370 -0.87 -10.91 -18.67
N THR A 371 -0.10 -11.92 -19.10
CA THR A 371 -0.65 -13.21 -19.48
C THR A 371 -1.33 -13.93 -18.32
N PHE A 372 -0.74 -13.94 -17.13
CA PHE A 372 -1.31 -14.57 -15.95
C PHE A 372 -2.53 -13.80 -15.42
N PHE A 373 -2.46 -12.48 -15.40
CA PHE A 373 -3.59 -11.65 -14.95
C PHE A 373 -4.80 -11.78 -15.87
N GLU A 374 -4.61 -11.69 -17.19
CA GLU A 374 -5.70 -11.81 -18.16
C GLU A 374 -6.23 -13.25 -18.27
N ASP A 375 -5.37 -14.27 -18.06
CA ASP A 375 -5.84 -15.65 -17.96
C ASP A 375 -6.79 -15.81 -16.76
N MET A 376 -6.39 -15.40 -15.57
CA MET A 376 -7.24 -15.46 -14.38
C MET A 376 -8.53 -14.66 -14.56
N LYS A 377 -8.46 -13.46 -15.15
CA LYS A 377 -9.64 -12.62 -15.42
C LYS A 377 -10.67 -13.27 -16.32
N ARG A 378 -10.24 -14.08 -17.31
CA ARG A 378 -11.13 -14.76 -18.26
C ARG A 378 -11.70 -16.06 -17.71
N ASN A 379 -11.00 -16.73 -16.82
CA ASN A 379 -11.32 -18.08 -16.39
C ASN A 379 -11.99 -18.17 -15.01
N THR A 380 -12.10 -17.06 -14.28
CA THR A 380 -12.72 -17.06 -12.95
C THR A 380 -13.65 -15.86 -12.73
N ASP A 381 -14.61 -15.99 -11.82
CA ASP A 381 -15.42 -14.86 -11.33
C ASP A 381 -14.70 -14.06 -10.23
N LYS A 382 -13.57 -14.57 -9.73
CA LYS A 382 -12.73 -13.90 -8.73
C LYS A 382 -12.05 -12.68 -9.37
N ARG A 383 -11.76 -11.70 -8.56
CA ARG A 383 -10.94 -10.55 -8.95
C ARG A 383 -9.52 -11.03 -9.28
N PRO A 384 -9.02 -10.75 -10.51
CA PRO A 384 -7.71 -11.23 -10.92
C PRO A 384 -6.61 -10.63 -10.05
N LEU A 385 -5.64 -11.44 -9.71
CA LEU A 385 -4.53 -11.10 -8.82
C LEU A 385 -3.30 -11.92 -9.21
N ILE A 386 -2.18 -11.24 -9.33
CA ILE A 386 -0.86 -11.86 -9.43
C ILE A 386 0.09 -11.18 -8.45
N TYR A 387 1.17 -11.85 -8.14
CA TYR A 387 2.23 -11.35 -7.28
C TYR A 387 3.56 -11.47 -8.02
N HIS A 388 4.08 -10.33 -8.52
CA HIS A 388 5.25 -10.31 -9.39
C HIS A 388 5.97 -8.96 -9.31
N ARG A 389 6.99 -8.74 -10.17
CA ARG A 389 7.87 -7.57 -10.18
C ARG A 389 7.40 -6.52 -11.18
N TRP A 390 7.98 -5.33 -11.15
CA TRP A 390 7.76 -4.27 -12.13
C TRP A 390 8.44 -4.60 -13.47
N GLY A 391 7.73 -4.38 -14.56
CA GLY A 391 8.19 -4.63 -15.94
C GLY A 391 8.18 -3.41 -16.87
N GLY A 392 7.77 -2.22 -16.39
CA GLY A 392 7.70 -1.01 -17.21
C GLY A 392 6.31 -0.37 -17.27
N LEU A 393 6.20 0.78 -17.92
CA LEU A 393 4.93 1.51 -18.06
C LEU A 393 3.81 0.62 -18.64
N GLY A 394 2.60 0.78 -18.13
CA GLY A 394 1.46 -0.07 -18.42
C GLY A 394 1.31 -1.25 -17.45
N ASN A 395 2.34 -1.62 -16.70
CA ASN A 395 2.33 -2.74 -15.77
C ASN A 395 1.45 -2.49 -14.51
N HIS A 396 1.07 -1.24 -14.26
CA HIS A 396 0.13 -0.87 -13.19
C HIS A 396 -1.24 -1.55 -13.32
N ARG A 397 -1.58 -2.08 -14.49
CA ARG A 397 -2.81 -2.84 -14.72
C ARG A 397 -2.78 -4.27 -14.15
N TYR A 398 -1.61 -4.76 -13.77
CA TYR A 398 -1.39 -6.16 -13.41
C TYR A 398 -0.62 -6.24 -12.09
N GLN A 399 -1.29 -6.05 -10.95
CA GLN A 399 -0.67 -6.01 -9.63
C GLN A 399 -0.98 -7.26 -8.84
N ILE A 400 -0.13 -7.58 -7.87
CA ILE A 400 0.69 -6.79 -6.92
C ILE A 400 2.18 -6.95 -7.22
N GLY A 401 2.96 -5.91 -6.89
CA GLY A 401 4.40 -5.93 -7.02
C GLY A 401 5.12 -6.59 -5.85
N PHE A 402 6.19 -7.29 -6.14
CA PHE A 402 7.13 -7.90 -5.19
C PHE A 402 8.52 -7.28 -5.40
N SER A 403 9.07 -6.65 -4.36
CA SER A 403 10.33 -5.89 -4.51
C SER A 403 11.59 -6.74 -4.52
N GLY A 404 11.54 -8.01 -4.09
CA GLY A 404 12.66 -8.94 -4.13
C GLY A 404 13.47 -9.04 -2.85
N ASP A 405 14.65 -9.67 -2.97
CA ASP A 405 15.51 -10.21 -1.92
C ASP A 405 16.46 -9.15 -1.34
N ALA A 406 15.92 -8.11 -0.70
CA ALA A 406 16.69 -7.04 -0.10
C ALA A 406 17.45 -7.51 1.17
N TYR A 407 18.58 -6.86 1.49
CA TYR A 407 19.34 -7.17 2.70
C TYR A 407 18.67 -6.68 3.97
N ILE A 408 18.96 -7.38 5.07
CA ILE A 408 18.49 -7.08 6.42
C ILE A 408 19.39 -6.00 7.03
N THR A 409 19.04 -4.74 6.78
CA THR A 409 19.79 -3.58 7.28
C THR A 409 18.84 -2.42 7.58
N TRP A 410 19.29 -1.51 8.43
CA TRP A 410 18.60 -0.24 8.68
C TRP A 410 18.51 0.62 7.42
N ASN A 411 19.55 0.61 6.55
CA ASN A 411 19.56 1.35 5.28
C ASN A 411 18.42 0.88 4.36
N THR A 412 18.18 -0.44 4.31
CA THR A 412 17.08 -1.00 3.51
C THR A 412 15.72 -0.58 4.05
N LEU A 413 15.51 -0.68 5.37
CA LEU A 413 14.27 -0.21 6.01
C LEU A 413 14.07 1.29 5.77
N GLU A 414 15.12 2.09 5.91
CA GLU A 414 15.06 3.53 5.69
C GLU A 414 14.70 3.92 4.24
N TYR A 415 15.15 3.14 3.27
CA TYR A 415 14.93 3.40 1.83
C TYR A 415 13.55 2.96 1.32
N GLN A 416 12.99 1.88 1.84
CA GLN A 416 11.75 1.29 1.31
C GLN A 416 10.55 2.24 1.28
N PRO A 417 10.31 3.15 2.25
CA PRO A 417 9.23 4.15 2.14
C PRO A 417 9.37 5.05 0.90
N TYR A 418 10.58 5.52 0.61
CA TYR A 418 10.84 6.33 -0.59
C TYR A 418 10.57 5.53 -1.87
N PHE A 419 11.07 4.30 -1.96
CA PHE A 419 10.86 3.42 -3.10
C PHE A 419 9.37 3.14 -3.35
N THR A 420 8.60 2.90 -2.28
CA THR A 420 7.14 2.70 -2.37
C THR A 420 6.42 3.96 -2.84
N ASN A 421 6.81 5.13 -2.32
CA ASN A 421 6.16 6.40 -2.64
C ASN A 421 6.40 6.79 -4.10
N THR A 422 7.63 6.69 -4.61
CA THR A 422 7.96 7.04 -5.99
C THR A 422 7.31 6.11 -7.01
N ALA A 423 7.06 4.85 -6.67
CA ALA A 423 6.34 3.92 -7.53
C ALA A 423 4.91 4.40 -7.86
N SER A 424 4.32 5.23 -7.00
CA SER A 424 3.04 5.90 -7.25
C SER A 424 3.08 6.80 -8.48
N ASN A 425 4.25 7.36 -8.84
CA ASN A 425 4.44 8.21 -10.03
C ASN A 425 4.33 7.45 -11.37
N VAL A 426 4.24 6.12 -11.30
CA VAL A 426 3.92 5.24 -12.45
C VAL A 426 2.70 4.35 -12.15
N LEU A 427 1.86 4.75 -11.18
CA LEU A 427 0.65 4.06 -10.74
C LEU A 427 0.91 2.65 -10.17
N TYR A 428 2.15 2.29 -9.84
CA TYR A 428 2.51 0.97 -9.31
C TYR A 428 2.61 0.98 -7.78
N GLY A 429 1.57 1.50 -7.12
CA GLY A 429 1.53 1.79 -5.70
C GLY A 429 1.32 0.59 -4.77
N TYR A 430 1.08 -0.64 -5.28
CA TYR A 430 0.89 -1.83 -4.44
C TYR A 430 2.15 -2.68 -4.35
N TRP A 431 3.24 -2.08 -3.85
CA TRP A 431 4.47 -2.82 -3.54
C TRP A 431 4.34 -3.65 -2.27
N SER A 432 4.80 -4.90 -2.34
CA SER A 432 5.09 -5.77 -1.21
C SER A 432 6.58 -5.92 -1.01
N HIS A 433 7.07 -5.60 0.17
CA HIS A 433 8.45 -5.83 0.56
C HIS A 433 8.58 -7.11 1.39
N ASP A 434 9.80 -7.64 1.48
CA ASP A 434 10.15 -8.62 2.50
C ASP A 434 10.27 -7.90 3.85
N ILE A 435 9.16 -7.84 4.61
CA ILE A 435 9.15 -7.16 5.92
C ILE A 435 10.07 -7.90 6.90
N GLY A 436 11.07 -7.16 7.40
CA GLY A 436 12.17 -7.69 8.18
C GLY A 436 13.39 -8.09 7.35
N GLY A 437 13.37 -7.85 6.04
CA GLY A 437 14.45 -8.16 5.09
C GLY A 437 14.58 -9.65 4.75
N HIS A 438 15.21 -9.95 3.62
CA HIS A 438 15.31 -11.31 3.08
C HIS A 438 16.48 -12.10 3.68
N LYS A 439 17.69 -11.52 3.66
CA LYS A 439 18.92 -12.18 4.12
C LYS A 439 19.97 -11.18 4.61
N PHE A 440 20.93 -11.65 5.41
CA PHE A 440 22.12 -10.87 5.78
C PHE A 440 23.04 -10.65 4.58
N ILE A 441 23.87 -9.60 4.65
CA ILE A 441 24.96 -9.37 3.69
C ILE A 441 25.99 -10.50 3.91
N GLU A 442 26.39 -11.18 2.85
CA GLU A 442 27.19 -12.40 2.90
C GLU A 442 28.60 -12.21 3.54
N ASP A 443 29.16 -11.02 3.45
CA ASP A 443 30.49 -10.69 3.96
C ASP A 443 30.47 -10.00 5.34
N ASP A 444 29.29 -9.67 5.87
CA ASP A 444 29.15 -9.10 7.20
C ASP A 444 29.01 -10.24 8.22
N ASN A 445 29.86 -10.25 9.24
CA ASN A 445 29.78 -11.22 10.33
C ASN A 445 28.57 -10.95 11.27
N VAL A 446 27.44 -10.54 10.72
CA VAL A 446 26.18 -10.30 11.43
C VAL A 446 25.31 -11.54 11.27
N TYR A 447 25.15 -12.28 12.36
CA TYR A 447 24.37 -13.51 12.41
C TYR A 447 23.22 -13.43 13.42
N GLN A 448 22.98 -12.26 13.98
CA GLN A 448 21.88 -12.06 14.94
C GLN A 448 20.85 -11.10 14.34
N PHE A 449 19.61 -11.58 14.23
CA PHE A 449 18.49 -10.76 13.79
C PHE A 449 18.10 -9.77 14.88
N ASP A 450 18.08 -8.47 14.54
CA ASP A 450 17.79 -7.39 15.48
C ASP A 450 16.27 -7.31 15.74
N PRO A 451 15.81 -7.55 17.00
CA PRO A 451 14.39 -7.48 17.34
C PRO A 451 13.80 -6.07 17.16
N GLU A 452 14.56 -5.02 17.46
CA GLU A 452 14.11 -3.64 17.29
C GLU A 452 13.89 -3.32 15.81
N MET A 453 14.86 -3.63 14.96
CA MET A 453 14.75 -3.45 13.51
C MET A 453 13.51 -4.16 12.97
N TYR A 454 13.25 -5.39 13.42
CA TYR A 454 12.08 -6.15 12.99
C TYR A 454 10.77 -5.47 13.41
N VAL A 455 10.67 -4.99 14.66
CA VAL A 455 9.52 -4.21 15.13
C VAL A 455 9.30 -2.99 14.23
N ARG A 456 10.35 -2.18 13.99
CA ARG A 456 10.24 -0.99 13.14
C ARG A 456 9.81 -1.33 11.71
N TRP A 457 10.30 -2.45 11.21
CA TRP A 457 9.90 -2.92 9.86
C TRP A 457 8.44 -3.37 9.80
N VAL A 458 7.94 -4.07 10.83
CA VAL A 458 6.51 -4.45 10.92
C VAL A 458 5.62 -3.22 11.12
N GLN A 459 6.05 -2.23 11.90
CA GLN A 459 5.34 -0.95 12.04
C GLN A 459 5.22 -0.22 10.68
N TYR A 460 6.31 -0.16 9.91
CA TYR A 460 6.25 0.34 8.53
C TYR A 460 5.34 -0.54 7.66
N GLY A 461 5.48 -1.85 7.71
CA GLY A 461 4.69 -2.81 6.96
C GLY A 461 3.18 -2.67 7.20
N ALA A 462 2.78 -2.39 8.43
CA ALA A 462 1.37 -2.16 8.80
C ALA A 462 0.77 -0.93 8.10
N LEU A 463 1.60 0.05 7.77
CA LEU A 463 1.23 1.29 7.07
C LEU A 463 1.84 1.37 5.65
N SER A 464 2.21 0.24 5.08
CA SER A 464 2.60 0.05 3.68
C SER A 464 1.43 -0.54 2.88
N PRO A 465 1.50 -0.61 1.55
CA PRO A 465 0.40 -1.18 0.77
C PRO A 465 0.10 -2.63 1.14
N ILE A 466 1.12 -3.48 1.29
CA ILE A 466 0.99 -4.91 1.57
C ILE A 466 1.84 -5.27 2.80
N LEU A 467 1.23 -5.91 3.79
CA LEU A 467 1.91 -6.42 4.98
C LEU A 467 2.25 -7.90 4.78
N ARG A 468 3.48 -8.20 4.34
CA ARG A 468 4.01 -9.55 4.16
C ARG A 468 5.36 -9.69 4.83
N THR A 469 5.49 -10.54 5.84
CA THR A 469 6.80 -10.92 6.38
C THR A 469 7.41 -12.03 5.53
N HIS A 470 8.71 -11.94 5.26
CA HIS A 470 9.42 -12.95 4.47
C HIS A 470 10.90 -13.00 4.84
N SER A 471 11.55 -14.14 4.60
CA SER A 471 13.00 -14.33 4.69
C SER A 471 13.43 -15.59 3.95
N ASN A 472 14.75 -15.75 3.76
CA ASN A 472 15.36 -16.98 3.27
C ASN A 472 15.34 -18.12 4.33
N LYS A 473 15.98 -19.26 4.00
CA LYS A 473 16.06 -20.48 4.84
C LYS A 473 16.97 -20.38 6.07
N ASP A 474 17.49 -19.19 6.41
CA ASP A 474 18.31 -19.04 7.62
C ASP A 474 17.45 -19.19 8.89
N PRO A 475 17.72 -20.17 9.77
CA PRO A 475 16.91 -20.41 10.97
C PRO A 475 17.03 -19.30 12.02
N SER A 476 18.06 -18.43 11.95
CA SER A 476 18.22 -17.28 12.83
C SER A 476 17.26 -16.13 12.53
N LEU A 477 16.66 -16.12 11.32
CA LEU A 477 15.72 -15.10 10.87
C LEU A 477 14.29 -15.39 11.40
N VAL A 478 14.09 -15.07 12.66
CA VAL A 478 12.80 -15.31 13.35
C VAL A 478 11.79 -14.26 12.93
N LYS A 479 10.78 -14.65 12.12
CA LYS A 479 9.67 -13.78 11.70
C LYS A 479 8.38 -14.07 12.47
N GLU A 480 8.34 -15.14 13.22
CA GLU A 480 7.21 -15.56 14.04
C GLU A 480 7.03 -14.61 15.23
N ILE A 481 6.00 -13.77 15.20
CA ILE A 481 5.72 -12.73 16.20
C ILE A 481 5.64 -13.31 17.62
N TRP A 482 5.04 -14.48 17.78
CA TRP A 482 4.89 -15.16 19.09
C TRP A 482 6.19 -15.68 19.71
N ARG A 483 7.32 -15.63 18.99
CA ARG A 483 8.64 -15.98 19.53
C ARG A 483 9.33 -14.81 20.23
N TYR A 484 8.83 -13.62 20.06
CA TYR A 484 9.29 -12.44 20.78
C TYR A 484 8.58 -12.35 22.13
N ARG A 485 9.17 -11.63 23.07
CA ARG A 485 8.65 -11.48 24.43
C ARG A 485 8.48 -10.02 24.79
N ASP A 486 7.64 -9.78 25.81
CA ASP A 486 7.45 -8.48 26.45
C ASP A 486 7.12 -7.37 25.44
N GLU A 487 7.80 -6.25 25.51
CA GLU A 487 7.56 -5.06 24.71
C GLU A 487 7.68 -5.28 23.19
N TYR A 488 8.55 -6.18 22.74
CA TYR A 488 8.68 -6.50 21.31
C TYR A 488 7.44 -7.24 20.77
N PHE A 489 6.94 -8.21 21.54
CA PHE A 489 5.71 -8.90 21.17
C PHE A 489 4.54 -7.92 21.08
N ASP A 490 4.36 -7.08 22.11
CA ASP A 490 3.26 -6.12 22.18
C ASP A 490 3.35 -5.11 21.03
N ALA A 491 4.54 -4.62 20.70
CA ALA A 491 4.75 -3.69 19.58
C ALA A 491 4.40 -4.33 18.22
N LEU A 492 4.86 -5.57 17.97
CA LEU A 492 4.57 -6.34 16.76
C LEU A 492 3.07 -6.64 16.65
N TYR A 493 2.47 -7.15 17.72
CA TYR A 493 1.05 -7.47 17.79
C TYR A 493 0.17 -6.25 17.53
N ASN A 494 0.45 -5.13 18.20
CA ASN A 494 -0.33 -3.90 18.06
C ASN A 494 -0.20 -3.29 16.66
N ALA A 495 0.97 -3.39 16.02
CA ALA A 495 1.16 -2.93 14.63
C ALA A 495 0.30 -3.75 13.65
N VAL A 496 0.30 -5.09 13.77
CA VAL A 496 -0.56 -5.95 12.94
C VAL A 496 -2.05 -5.69 13.22
N ARG A 497 -2.43 -5.51 14.49
CA ARG A 497 -3.81 -5.16 14.85
C ARG A 497 -4.25 -3.82 14.30
N LEU A 498 -3.39 -2.80 14.33
CA LEU A 498 -3.67 -1.49 13.71
C LEU A 498 -3.93 -1.63 12.21
N ARG A 499 -3.13 -2.47 11.51
CA ARG A 499 -3.37 -2.76 10.09
C ARG A 499 -4.80 -3.23 9.83
N TYR A 500 -5.27 -4.22 10.59
CA TYR A 500 -6.63 -4.75 10.45
C TYR A 500 -7.70 -3.73 10.80
N GLN A 501 -7.48 -2.96 11.85
CA GLN A 501 -8.39 -1.88 12.21
C GLN A 501 -8.55 -0.85 11.09
N LEU A 502 -7.48 -0.50 10.38
CA LEU A 502 -7.49 0.49 9.31
C LEU A 502 -8.00 -0.04 7.96
N VAL A 503 -8.35 -1.32 7.81
CA VAL A 503 -8.77 -1.87 6.52
C VAL A 503 -9.95 -1.13 5.89
N PRO A 504 -11.02 -0.69 6.58
CA PRO A 504 -12.09 0.08 5.93
C PRO A 504 -11.59 1.39 5.31
N TYR A 505 -10.65 2.04 5.97
CA TYR A 505 -9.97 3.23 5.44
C TYR A 505 -9.09 2.88 4.25
N ILE A 506 -8.21 1.87 4.38
CA ILE A 506 -7.30 1.39 3.33
C ILE A 506 -8.07 0.96 2.08
N TYR A 507 -9.15 0.20 2.26
CA TYR A 507 -9.94 -0.32 1.14
C TYR A 507 -10.71 0.77 0.41
N THR A 508 -11.16 1.80 1.13
CA THR A 508 -11.74 3.00 0.52
C THR A 508 -10.71 3.77 -0.29
N MET A 509 -9.47 3.92 0.23
CA MET A 509 -8.37 4.55 -0.53
C MET A 509 -7.93 3.70 -1.73
N ALA A 510 -8.03 2.38 -1.64
CA ALA A 510 -7.79 1.50 -2.79
C ALA A 510 -8.87 1.68 -3.88
N ARG A 511 -10.13 1.92 -3.50
CA ARG A 511 -11.17 2.32 -4.44
C ARG A 511 -10.85 3.67 -5.09
N GLU A 512 -10.37 4.64 -4.35
CA GLU A 512 -9.91 5.92 -4.89
C GLU A 512 -8.76 5.71 -5.89
N THR A 513 -7.81 4.81 -5.59
CA THR A 513 -6.74 4.45 -6.53
C THR A 513 -7.30 3.92 -7.86
N TYR A 514 -8.32 3.06 -7.82
CA TYR A 514 -9.01 2.59 -9.02
C TYR A 514 -9.67 3.72 -9.81
N GLU A 515 -10.28 4.70 -9.13
CA GLU A 515 -10.99 5.80 -9.79
C GLU A 515 -10.06 6.90 -10.31
N THR A 516 -8.94 7.14 -9.63
CA THR A 516 -8.12 8.33 -9.86
C THR A 516 -6.66 8.04 -10.22
N GLY A 517 -6.17 6.82 -10.01
CA GLY A 517 -4.75 6.48 -10.11
C GLY A 517 -3.90 6.94 -8.92
N VAL A 518 -4.48 7.66 -7.94
CA VAL A 518 -3.76 8.14 -6.75
C VAL A 518 -3.60 7.03 -5.75
N SER A 519 -2.38 6.63 -5.44
CA SER A 519 -2.06 5.49 -4.56
C SER A 519 -2.36 5.75 -3.08
N LEU A 520 -2.53 4.66 -2.31
CA LEU A 520 -2.68 4.68 -0.85
C LEU A 520 -1.48 5.33 -0.16
N CYS A 521 -0.26 4.88 -0.46
CA CYS A 521 0.98 5.53 -0.02
C CYS A 521 1.41 6.51 -1.09
N ARG A 522 1.39 7.79 -0.78
CA ARG A 522 1.66 8.84 -1.75
C ARG A 522 2.71 9.84 -1.26
N PRO A 523 3.63 10.26 -2.14
CA PRO A 523 4.62 11.29 -1.77
C PRO A 523 3.94 12.56 -1.28
N MET A 524 4.57 13.27 -0.38
CA MET A 524 4.04 14.52 0.19
C MET A 524 3.71 15.58 -0.88
N TYR A 525 4.44 15.61 -2.00
CA TYR A 525 4.21 16.59 -3.08
C TYR A 525 2.91 16.39 -3.86
N TYR A 526 2.17 15.28 -3.68
CA TYR A 526 0.83 15.16 -4.28
C TYR A 526 -0.17 16.13 -3.65
N ASP A 527 -0.03 16.39 -2.35
CA ASP A 527 -0.92 17.26 -1.59
C ASP A 527 -0.32 18.63 -1.33
N TYR A 528 1.02 18.74 -1.32
CA TYR A 528 1.77 19.97 -0.99
C TYR A 528 2.84 20.30 -2.05
N PRO A 529 2.47 20.40 -3.34
CA PRO A 529 3.45 20.52 -4.44
C PRO A 529 4.23 21.84 -4.45
N GLU A 530 3.75 22.86 -3.76
CA GLU A 530 4.38 24.18 -3.70
C GLU A 530 5.36 24.34 -2.52
N ASP A 531 5.44 23.36 -1.62
CA ASP A 531 6.35 23.37 -0.48
C ASP A 531 7.59 22.51 -0.77
N GLU A 532 8.78 23.08 -0.72
CA GLU A 532 10.04 22.38 -0.97
C GLU A 532 10.26 21.20 -0.01
N ARG A 533 9.71 21.27 1.20
CA ARG A 533 9.79 20.18 2.18
C ARG A 533 9.10 18.91 1.68
N ALA A 534 8.08 19.04 0.85
CA ALA A 534 7.39 17.89 0.25
C ALA A 534 8.31 17.01 -0.62
N TYR A 535 9.39 17.57 -1.13
CA TYR A 535 10.40 16.88 -1.95
C TYR A 535 11.61 16.43 -1.14
N THR A 536 11.87 17.02 0.02
CA THR A 536 13.03 16.70 0.88
C THR A 536 12.69 15.69 1.98
N TYR A 537 11.45 15.68 2.48
CA TYR A 537 10.94 14.66 3.41
C TYR A 537 10.48 13.39 2.66
N SER A 538 11.35 12.83 1.82
CA SER A 538 11.03 11.78 0.85
C SER A 538 10.56 10.44 1.45
N ARG A 539 10.89 10.18 2.72
CA ARG A 539 10.46 8.98 3.46
C ARG A 539 9.13 9.15 4.18
N GLN A 540 8.74 10.41 4.43
CA GLN A 540 7.43 10.76 4.98
C GLN A 540 6.40 10.75 3.85
N TYR A 541 5.19 10.26 4.13
CA TYR A 541 4.16 10.13 3.11
C TYR A 541 2.76 10.29 3.68
N MET A 542 1.82 10.62 2.80
CA MET A 542 0.40 10.50 3.11
C MET A 542 -0.06 9.06 2.89
N PHE A 543 -0.68 8.49 3.90
CA PHE A 543 -1.37 7.21 3.86
C PHE A 543 -2.87 7.47 3.67
N GLY A 544 -3.31 7.52 2.42
CA GLY A 544 -4.60 8.06 2.03
C GLY A 544 -4.69 9.58 2.27
N ASP A 545 -5.91 10.10 2.43
CA ASP A 545 -6.15 11.55 2.50
C ASP A 545 -5.87 12.17 3.87
N ASN A 546 -5.99 11.38 4.94
CA ASN A 546 -6.12 11.92 6.29
C ASN A 546 -5.00 11.51 7.26
N ILE A 547 -4.14 10.57 6.87
CA ILE A 547 -3.07 10.06 7.73
C ILE A 547 -1.72 10.38 7.12
N LEU A 548 -0.80 10.90 7.94
CA LEU A 548 0.59 11.15 7.60
C LEU A 548 1.47 10.18 8.41
N VAL A 549 2.44 9.56 7.74
CA VAL A 549 3.35 8.58 8.32
C VAL A 549 4.81 8.97 8.07
N ALA A 550 5.65 8.87 9.09
CA ALA A 550 7.09 9.06 8.98
C ALA A 550 7.84 7.86 9.61
N PRO A 551 8.09 6.78 8.85
CA PRO A 551 8.66 5.55 9.38
C PRO A 551 10.00 5.75 10.09
N ILE A 552 10.25 4.97 11.14
CA ILE A 552 11.53 4.96 11.88
C ILE A 552 12.48 4.02 11.16
N GLY A 553 13.56 4.56 10.61
CA GLY A 553 14.58 3.81 9.85
C GLY A 553 15.96 3.75 10.55
N ALA A 554 16.02 4.05 11.86
CA ALA A 554 17.26 4.01 12.63
C ALA A 554 17.01 3.43 14.04
N PRO A 555 18.03 2.84 14.70
CA PRO A 555 17.89 2.29 16.03
C PRO A 555 17.59 3.36 17.08
N MET A 556 16.95 2.94 18.17
CA MET A 556 16.72 3.79 19.34
C MET A 556 18.02 4.15 20.05
N GLU A 557 18.03 5.36 20.60
CA GLU A 557 19.05 5.78 21.57
C GLU A 557 18.39 6.00 22.94
N ASN A 558 18.96 5.44 23.99
CA ASN A 558 18.40 5.55 25.36
C ASN A 558 16.92 5.15 25.49
N GLY A 559 16.49 4.14 24.71
CA GLY A 559 15.12 3.60 24.75
C GLY A 559 14.07 4.43 24.01
N VAL A 560 14.47 5.41 23.20
CA VAL A 560 13.58 6.20 22.33
C VAL A 560 14.21 6.45 20.96
N SER A 561 13.37 6.61 19.94
CA SER A 561 13.76 7.07 18.61
C SER A 561 13.43 8.55 18.49
N ASP A 562 14.41 9.40 18.18
CA ASP A 562 14.21 10.79 17.81
C ASP A 562 13.90 10.89 16.32
N VAL A 563 12.70 11.37 15.96
CA VAL A 563 12.26 11.46 14.57
C VAL A 563 11.95 12.91 14.20
N LYS A 564 12.62 13.40 13.17
CA LYS A 564 12.30 14.69 12.57
C LYS A 564 11.10 14.54 11.65
N VAL A 565 10.02 15.28 11.94
CA VAL A 565 8.75 15.25 11.21
C VAL A 565 8.40 16.63 10.71
N TRP A 566 7.91 16.72 9.51
CA TRP A 566 7.28 17.91 8.95
C TRP A 566 5.77 17.75 8.95
N LEU A 567 5.07 18.62 9.66
CA LEU A 567 3.61 18.71 9.65
C LEU A 567 3.19 19.86 8.72
N PRO A 568 2.57 19.57 7.55
CA PRO A 568 2.19 20.59 6.59
C PRO A 568 1.19 21.60 7.14
N ALA A 569 1.28 22.85 6.63
CA ALA A 569 0.35 23.92 6.94
C ALA A 569 -1.07 23.64 6.38
N GLY A 570 -2.06 24.37 6.90
CA GLY A 570 -3.46 24.26 6.47
C GLY A 570 -4.32 23.32 7.31
N ASN A 571 -3.70 22.46 8.13
CA ASN A 571 -4.37 21.59 9.10
C ASN A 571 -3.56 21.52 10.39
N ASP A 572 -4.24 21.24 11.51
CA ASP A 572 -3.61 20.73 12.72
C ASP A 572 -3.61 19.20 12.67
N TRP A 573 -2.74 18.55 13.47
CA TRP A 573 -2.48 17.13 13.39
C TRP A 573 -2.51 16.45 14.75
N TYR A 574 -3.32 15.40 14.89
CA TYR A 574 -3.27 14.54 16.05
C TYR A 574 -2.17 13.50 15.93
N GLU A 575 -1.26 13.44 16.90
CA GLU A 575 -0.31 12.32 17.02
C GLU A 575 -1.05 11.09 17.54
N TRP A 576 -1.10 10.02 16.76
CA TRP A 576 -1.96 8.85 17.00
C TRP A 576 -1.79 8.22 18.38
N HIS A 577 -0.53 7.96 18.76
CA HIS A 577 -0.23 7.22 19.99
C HIS A 577 -0.39 8.03 21.28
N THR A 578 -0.41 9.33 21.19
CA THR A 578 -0.43 10.23 22.35
C THR A 578 -1.67 11.12 22.39
N GLY A 579 -2.45 11.17 21.31
CA GLY A 579 -3.59 12.08 21.17
C GLY A 579 -3.22 13.57 21.21
N THR A 580 -1.92 13.91 21.17
CA THR A 580 -1.46 15.30 21.20
C THR A 580 -1.86 16.00 19.91
N LEU A 581 -2.50 17.17 20.02
CA LEU A 581 -2.78 18.03 18.88
C LEU A 581 -1.60 18.96 18.62
N LEU A 582 -1.03 18.86 17.45
CA LEU A 582 0.11 19.64 16.98
C LEU A 582 -0.31 20.60 15.87
N LYS A 583 0.23 21.81 15.90
CA LYS A 583 -0.01 22.79 14.83
C LYS A 583 0.66 22.37 13.54
N GLY A 584 -0.01 22.60 12.41
CA GLY A 584 0.61 22.46 11.09
C GLY A 584 1.55 23.61 10.79
N GLY A 585 2.29 23.47 9.68
CA GLY A 585 3.25 24.45 9.17
C GLY A 585 4.62 24.41 9.84
N GLN A 586 4.97 23.36 10.57
CA GLN A 586 6.21 23.30 11.35
C GLN A 586 6.98 21.99 11.16
N GLU A 587 8.24 22.02 11.51
CA GLU A 587 9.12 20.85 11.67
C GLU A 587 9.36 20.61 13.15
N LEU A 588 9.30 19.35 13.56
CA LEU A 588 9.42 18.92 14.95
C LEU A 588 10.37 17.73 15.06
N ILE A 589 11.07 17.61 16.19
CA ILE A 589 11.69 16.36 16.62
C ILE A 589 10.76 15.76 17.67
N ARG A 590 10.32 14.52 17.43
CA ARG A 590 9.41 13.79 18.31
C ARG A 590 10.06 12.50 18.76
N GLN A 591 9.82 12.12 20.01
CA GLN A 591 10.37 10.91 20.63
C GLN A 591 9.33 9.79 20.68
N PHE A 592 9.76 8.60 20.28
CA PHE A 592 8.92 7.41 20.22
C PHE A 592 9.60 6.23 20.92
N SER A 593 8.89 5.57 21.83
CA SER A 593 9.30 4.28 22.39
C SER A 593 9.13 3.16 21.34
N ILE A 594 9.54 1.93 21.69
CA ILE A 594 9.42 0.78 20.77
C ILE A 594 7.98 0.51 20.32
N GLU A 595 7.00 0.76 21.18
CA GLU A 595 5.56 0.56 20.88
C GLU A 595 4.96 1.69 20.04
N GLU A 596 5.64 2.82 19.92
CA GLU A 596 5.15 4.03 19.28
C GLU A 596 5.93 4.33 18.01
N TYR A 597 5.26 4.91 17.03
CA TYR A 597 5.86 5.36 15.77
C TYR A 597 5.06 6.51 15.16
N PRO A 598 5.70 7.34 14.32
CA PRO A 598 5.07 8.57 13.83
C PRO A 598 3.88 8.31 12.91
N ILE A 599 2.69 8.51 13.45
CA ILE A 599 1.41 8.54 12.72
C ILE A 599 0.69 9.81 13.15
N TYR A 600 0.25 10.60 12.18
CA TYR A 600 -0.48 11.85 12.42
C TYR A 600 -1.77 11.85 11.63
N VAL A 601 -2.85 12.27 12.27
CA VAL A 601 -4.18 12.35 11.64
C VAL A 601 -4.60 13.81 11.57
N LYS A 602 -5.12 14.23 10.42
CA LYS A 602 -5.66 15.59 10.26
C LYS A 602 -6.76 15.87 11.28
N ALA A 603 -6.72 17.04 11.92
CA ALA A 603 -7.84 17.49 12.73
C ALA A 603 -9.09 17.68 11.86
N GLY A 604 -10.22 17.18 12.32
CA GLY A 604 -11.46 17.09 11.55
C GLY A 604 -11.66 15.76 10.82
N ALA A 605 -10.64 14.90 10.73
CA ALA A 605 -10.74 13.66 9.96
C ALA A 605 -11.76 12.66 10.54
N VAL A 606 -12.38 11.94 9.61
CA VAL A 606 -13.19 10.75 9.88
C VAL A 606 -12.41 9.53 9.39
N ILE A 607 -12.08 8.60 10.29
CA ILE A 607 -11.31 7.38 9.99
C ILE A 607 -12.19 6.16 10.29
N PRO A 608 -12.73 5.48 9.27
CA PRO A 608 -13.45 4.24 9.49
C PRO A 608 -12.48 3.11 9.85
N MET A 609 -12.84 2.29 10.83
CA MET A 609 -12.02 1.20 11.34
C MET A 609 -12.87 -0.04 11.62
N TYR A 610 -12.21 -1.21 11.67
CA TYR A 610 -12.78 -2.41 12.27
C TYR A 610 -12.45 -2.49 13.77
N GLY A 611 -13.16 -3.37 14.48
CA GLY A 611 -12.81 -3.71 15.86
C GLY A 611 -11.54 -4.57 15.94
N LYS A 612 -10.91 -4.60 17.14
CA LYS A 612 -9.72 -5.42 17.39
C LYS A 612 -9.95 -6.93 17.32
N GLU A 613 -11.20 -7.36 17.30
CA GLU A 613 -11.61 -8.77 17.19
C GLU A 613 -11.53 -9.35 15.78
N VAL A 614 -11.35 -8.51 14.76
CA VAL A 614 -11.31 -8.97 13.36
C VAL A 614 -10.00 -9.71 13.08
N ASN A 615 -10.11 -10.97 12.69
CA ASN A 615 -8.98 -11.87 12.41
C ASN A 615 -8.88 -12.30 10.95
N SER A 616 -9.90 -12.05 10.14
CA SER A 616 -9.93 -12.33 8.70
C SER A 616 -10.68 -11.24 7.95
N LEU A 617 -10.28 -11.00 6.70
CA LEU A 617 -10.89 -10.05 5.78
C LEU A 617 -11.73 -10.75 4.69
N ASP A 618 -11.99 -12.04 4.85
CA ASP A 618 -12.81 -12.81 3.89
C ASP A 618 -14.24 -12.25 3.82
N ASP A 619 -14.81 -11.92 4.99
CA ASP A 619 -16.13 -11.30 5.11
C ASP A 619 -16.09 -9.85 5.54
N ASN A 620 -17.18 -9.10 5.28
CA ASN A 620 -17.37 -7.76 5.83
C ASN A 620 -17.82 -7.84 7.30
N PRO A 621 -17.04 -7.35 8.27
CA PRO A 621 -17.46 -7.31 9.65
C PRO A 621 -18.73 -6.47 9.85
N LYS A 622 -19.66 -6.97 10.68
CA LYS A 622 -20.88 -6.25 11.05
C LYS A 622 -20.57 -5.00 11.88
N LYS A 623 -19.56 -5.08 12.74
CA LYS A 623 -19.14 -4.01 13.63
C LYS A 623 -18.17 -3.08 12.92
N GLN A 624 -18.48 -1.78 12.94
CA GLN A 624 -17.65 -0.74 12.34
C GLN A 624 -17.45 0.42 13.31
N ILE A 625 -16.19 0.81 13.50
CA ILE A 625 -15.80 1.97 14.27
C ILE A 625 -15.71 3.18 13.33
N ILE A 626 -16.31 4.29 13.74
CA ILE A 626 -16.20 5.59 13.10
C ILE A 626 -15.34 6.48 14.00
N GLY A 627 -14.04 6.55 13.70
CA GLY A 627 -13.09 7.40 14.42
C GLY A 627 -13.22 8.86 14.00
N ILE A 628 -13.46 9.74 14.93
CA ILE A 628 -13.53 11.18 14.75
C ILE A 628 -12.37 11.83 15.48
N PHE A 629 -11.61 12.64 14.76
CA PHE A 629 -10.54 13.48 15.30
C PHE A 629 -11.06 14.93 15.34
N PRO A 630 -11.51 15.45 16.47
CA PRO A 630 -12.19 16.75 16.55
C PRO A 630 -11.37 17.90 15.95
N GLY A 631 -12.04 18.89 15.34
CA GLY A 631 -11.37 20.02 14.71
C GLY A 631 -12.26 20.67 13.66
N ALA A 632 -11.69 21.03 12.51
CA ALA A 632 -12.45 21.55 11.38
C ALA A 632 -13.50 20.54 10.88
N ALA A 633 -14.42 21.00 10.03
CA ALA A 633 -15.38 20.10 9.40
C ALA A 633 -14.66 19.06 8.54
N GLY A 634 -15.11 17.81 8.61
CA GLY A 634 -14.58 16.71 7.83
C GLY A 634 -15.66 15.79 7.30
N GLU A 635 -15.32 15.05 6.26
CA GLU A 635 -16.18 14.01 5.73
C GLU A 635 -15.36 12.83 5.19
N PHE A 636 -16.00 11.67 5.12
CA PHE A 636 -15.44 10.49 4.51
C PHE A 636 -16.55 9.59 3.96
N SER A 637 -16.40 9.08 2.75
CA SER A 637 -17.32 8.15 2.13
C SER A 637 -16.74 6.73 2.16
N ILE A 638 -17.24 5.92 3.07
CA ILE A 638 -16.77 4.55 3.31
C ILE A 638 -17.24 3.67 2.16
N TYR A 639 -16.31 3.02 1.48
CA TYR A 639 -16.58 2.09 0.39
C TYR A 639 -16.69 0.66 0.88
N GLU A 640 -17.65 -0.10 0.30
CA GLU A 640 -17.83 -1.53 0.54
C GLU A 640 -18.27 -2.24 -0.74
N ASP A 641 -17.79 -3.48 -0.92
CA ASP A 641 -18.20 -4.40 -1.97
C ASP A 641 -18.16 -5.88 -1.49
N ALA A 642 -18.35 -6.82 -2.39
CA ALA A 642 -18.29 -8.25 -2.08
C ALA A 642 -16.88 -8.77 -1.72
N GLY A 643 -15.83 -7.97 -1.89
CA GLY A 643 -14.46 -8.26 -1.46
C GLY A 643 -13.58 -8.97 -2.48
N ASN A 644 -14.11 -9.87 -3.31
CA ASN A 644 -13.29 -10.69 -4.21
C ASN A 644 -13.96 -11.04 -5.55
N ASP A 645 -14.99 -10.35 -5.99
CA ASP A 645 -15.57 -10.57 -7.33
C ASP A 645 -15.18 -9.46 -8.31
N GLN A 646 -15.35 -9.72 -9.60
CA GLN A 646 -15.00 -8.78 -10.67
C GLN A 646 -15.98 -7.61 -10.82
N ARG A 647 -17.13 -7.63 -10.12
CA ARG A 647 -18.21 -6.65 -10.29
C ARG A 647 -18.01 -5.37 -9.50
N TYR A 648 -16.92 -5.23 -8.78
CA TYR A 648 -16.59 -4.07 -7.94
C TYR A 648 -16.67 -2.72 -8.67
N ALA A 649 -16.58 -2.72 -10.00
CA ALA A 649 -16.71 -1.49 -10.80
C ALA A 649 -18.13 -0.91 -10.78
N THR A 650 -19.16 -1.78 -10.65
CA THR A 650 -20.59 -1.43 -10.76
C THR A 650 -21.42 -1.85 -9.55
N GLU A 651 -21.01 -2.89 -8.82
CA GLU A 651 -21.69 -3.42 -7.62
C GLU A 651 -20.92 -3.05 -6.36
N TYR A 652 -21.24 -1.93 -5.76
CA TYR A 652 -20.65 -1.45 -4.51
C TYR A 652 -21.62 -0.55 -3.75
N ALA A 653 -21.31 -0.27 -2.51
CA ALA A 653 -22.05 0.67 -1.70
C ALA A 653 -21.12 1.67 -1.02
N THR A 654 -21.65 2.85 -0.73
CA THR A 654 -20.95 3.90 0.02
C THR A 654 -21.78 4.41 1.18
N THR A 655 -21.13 4.71 2.30
CA THR A 655 -21.74 5.35 3.46
C THR A 655 -20.99 6.64 3.78
N ARG A 656 -21.63 7.80 3.55
CA ARG A 656 -21.03 9.09 3.83
C ARG A 656 -21.16 9.42 5.31
N VAL A 657 -20.05 9.81 5.93
CA VAL A 657 -19.99 10.30 7.32
C VAL A 657 -19.44 11.72 7.30
N THR A 658 -20.13 12.64 7.97
CA THR A 658 -19.68 14.02 8.15
C THR A 658 -19.49 14.31 9.64
N SER A 659 -18.53 15.18 9.94
CA SER A 659 -18.19 15.60 11.29
C SER A 659 -17.91 17.09 11.32
N GLN A 660 -18.47 17.82 12.27
CA GLN A 660 -18.28 19.26 12.43
C GLN A 660 -18.27 19.65 13.90
N LEU A 661 -17.23 20.40 14.30
CA LEU A 661 -17.16 21.01 15.63
C LEU A 661 -17.42 22.51 15.50
N GLU A 662 -18.50 22.97 16.11
CA GLU A 662 -18.83 24.38 16.25
C GLU A 662 -18.94 24.78 17.74
N ASN A 663 -18.12 25.73 18.15
CA ASN A 663 -18.02 26.15 19.56
C ASN A 663 -17.70 24.92 20.45
N ARG A 664 -18.68 24.42 21.17
CA ARG A 664 -18.62 23.30 22.11
C ARG A 664 -19.45 22.09 21.67
N ILE A 665 -19.98 22.11 20.46
CA ILE A 665 -20.90 21.09 19.98
C ILE A 665 -20.24 20.36 18.78
N GLN A 666 -20.00 19.07 18.97
CA GLN A 666 -19.59 18.16 17.91
C GLN A 666 -20.83 17.50 17.31
N ARG A 667 -21.07 17.72 16.02
CA ARG A 667 -22.14 17.07 15.26
C ARG A 667 -21.54 16.04 14.33
N ILE A 668 -22.07 14.82 14.38
CA ILE A 668 -21.62 13.72 13.49
C ILE A 668 -22.88 13.18 12.82
N LYS A 669 -22.83 13.02 11.51
CA LYS A 669 -23.94 12.45 10.74
C LYS A 669 -23.43 11.27 9.92
N ILE A 670 -24.08 10.11 10.11
CA ILE A 670 -23.94 8.94 9.26
C ILE A 670 -25.12 8.96 8.31
N ALA A 671 -24.87 9.13 7.01
CA ALA A 671 -25.92 9.16 6.00
C ALA A 671 -26.44 7.75 5.69
N PRO A 672 -27.63 7.61 5.10
CA PRO A 672 -28.06 6.35 4.53
C PRO A 672 -27.04 5.83 3.54
N ARG A 673 -26.86 4.51 3.53
CA ARG A 673 -25.96 3.86 2.58
C ARG A 673 -26.54 3.92 1.17
N GLU A 674 -25.71 4.25 0.19
CA GLU A 674 -26.04 4.32 -1.23
C GLU A 674 -25.40 3.17 -2.00
N GLY A 675 -26.08 2.62 -3.00
CA GLY A 675 -25.60 1.52 -3.81
C GLY A 675 -25.94 0.13 -3.25
N HIS A 676 -25.46 -0.90 -3.94
CA HIS A 676 -25.76 -2.29 -3.63
C HIS A 676 -24.65 -3.22 -4.11
N TYR A 677 -24.38 -4.27 -3.36
CA TYR A 677 -23.48 -5.37 -3.75
C TYR A 677 -23.99 -6.72 -3.20
N ARG A 678 -23.56 -7.80 -3.80
CA ARG A 678 -23.94 -9.15 -3.37
C ARG A 678 -23.44 -9.46 -1.96
N GLY A 679 -24.33 -9.95 -1.09
CA GLY A 679 -24.01 -10.28 0.32
C GLY A 679 -24.01 -9.08 1.27
N MET A 680 -24.50 -7.93 0.82
CA MET A 680 -24.59 -6.72 1.63
C MET A 680 -25.51 -6.89 2.85
N SER A 681 -25.00 -6.61 4.06
CA SER A 681 -25.81 -6.61 5.29
C SER A 681 -26.79 -5.43 5.31
N HIS A 682 -27.99 -5.63 5.84
CA HIS A 682 -29.00 -4.57 6.03
C HIS A 682 -28.75 -3.73 7.27
N SER A 683 -28.00 -4.23 8.23
CA SER A 683 -27.70 -3.51 9.48
C SER A 683 -26.23 -3.64 9.87
N LYS A 684 -25.74 -2.63 10.62
CA LYS A 684 -24.42 -2.60 11.21
C LYS A 684 -24.46 -2.22 12.69
N ASP A 685 -23.41 -2.59 13.41
CA ASP A 685 -23.13 -2.09 14.75
C ASP A 685 -22.07 -1.00 14.64
N TYR A 686 -22.48 0.27 14.68
CA TYR A 686 -21.53 1.38 14.68
C TYR A 686 -21.04 1.69 16.10
N ILE A 687 -19.77 2.05 16.23
CA ILE A 687 -19.22 2.68 17.41
C ILE A 687 -18.56 3.98 16.97
N VAL A 688 -19.18 5.11 17.31
CA VAL A 688 -18.57 6.42 17.06
C VAL A 688 -17.59 6.72 18.18
N ARG A 689 -16.33 6.99 17.83
CA ARG A 689 -15.25 7.32 18.77
C ARG A 689 -14.72 8.70 18.50
N LEU A 690 -14.73 9.57 19.51
CA LEU A 690 -14.06 10.88 19.44
C LEU A 690 -12.74 10.77 20.19
N TYR A 691 -11.63 10.93 19.45
CA TYR A 691 -10.28 10.86 19.99
C TYR A 691 -9.80 12.24 20.47
N GLY A 692 -9.01 12.27 21.54
CA GLY A 692 -8.49 13.52 22.11
C GLY A 692 -9.58 14.48 22.58
N ALA A 693 -10.68 13.96 23.13
CA ALA A 693 -11.84 14.73 23.55
C ALA A 693 -11.94 14.85 25.08
N GLU A 694 -12.51 15.96 25.56
CA GLU A 694 -12.94 16.11 26.97
C GLU A 694 -14.10 15.17 27.31
N MET A 695 -14.39 15.05 28.60
CA MET A 695 -15.61 14.42 29.07
C MET A 695 -16.82 15.25 28.59
N PRO A 696 -17.75 14.67 27.82
CA PRO A 696 -18.96 15.36 27.37
C PRO A 696 -19.89 15.71 28.51
N ARG A 697 -20.52 16.86 28.40
CA ARG A 697 -21.68 17.23 29.25
C ARG A 697 -22.93 16.43 28.90
N SER A 698 -23.14 16.22 27.61
CA SER A 698 -24.27 15.42 27.11
C SER A 698 -23.97 14.80 25.77
N VAL A 699 -24.62 13.66 25.51
CA VAL A 699 -24.64 12.97 24.23
C VAL A 699 -26.09 12.71 23.86
N SER A 700 -26.42 12.96 22.58
CA SER A 700 -27.73 12.59 22.02
C SER A 700 -27.57 11.88 20.68
N LEU A 701 -28.50 10.96 20.39
CA LEU A 701 -28.63 10.25 19.14
C LEU A 701 -30.04 10.52 18.57
N ASN A 702 -30.11 11.11 17.38
CA ASN A 702 -31.35 11.51 16.71
C ASN A 702 -32.27 12.36 17.65
N GLY A 703 -31.67 13.30 18.41
CA GLY A 703 -32.34 14.16 19.35
C GLY A 703 -32.70 13.52 20.70
N MET A 704 -32.50 12.22 20.89
CA MET A 704 -32.74 11.51 22.15
C MET A 704 -31.45 11.46 22.98
N LYS A 705 -31.54 11.79 24.26
CA LYS A 705 -30.41 11.72 25.20
C LYS A 705 -29.94 10.27 25.34
N VAL A 706 -28.64 10.06 25.27
CA VAL A 706 -27.97 8.79 25.58
C VAL A 706 -27.33 8.91 26.96
N ASN A 707 -27.49 7.90 27.81
CA ASN A 707 -26.95 7.94 29.17
C ASN A 707 -25.46 7.58 29.17
N TYR A 708 -24.77 8.07 30.21
CA TYR A 708 -23.37 7.70 30.47
C TYR A 708 -23.27 6.39 31.25
N THR A 709 -22.25 5.60 30.95
CA THR A 709 -21.86 4.44 31.77
C THR A 709 -20.34 4.37 31.94
N VAL A 710 -19.92 3.97 33.13
CA VAL A 710 -18.50 3.68 33.39
C VAL A 710 -18.06 2.33 32.79
N LEU A 711 -19.02 1.44 32.51
CA LEU A 711 -18.76 0.13 31.92
C LEU A 711 -19.18 0.15 30.44
N PRO A 712 -18.26 -0.08 29.51
CA PRO A 712 -18.61 -0.15 28.09
C PRO A 712 -19.68 -1.22 27.88
N ASN A 713 -20.84 -0.82 27.39
CA ASN A 713 -21.93 -1.72 27.03
C ASN A 713 -22.53 -1.36 25.66
N SER A 714 -23.60 -2.01 25.27
CA SER A 714 -24.16 -1.92 23.91
C SER A 714 -25.11 -0.74 23.68
N SER A 715 -25.50 0.06 24.69
CA SER A 715 -26.56 1.07 24.55
C SER A 715 -26.25 2.46 25.10
N GLU A 716 -25.20 2.59 25.89
CA GLU A 716 -24.84 3.83 26.59
C GLU A 716 -23.46 4.29 26.16
N TRP A 717 -23.22 5.61 26.18
CA TRP A 717 -21.88 6.12 25.87
C TRP A 717 -20.95 6.00 27.08
N SER A 718 -19.65 5.84 26.79
CA SER A 718 -18.61 5.69 27.81
C SER A 718 -17.40 6.58 27.48
N TYR A 719 -16.53 6.77 28.48
CA TYR A 719 -15.30 7.55 28.36
C TYR A 719 -14.08 6.71 28.77
N CYS A 720 -13.06 6.68 27.91
CA CYS A 720 -11.80 6.02 28.16
C CYS A 720 -10.72 7.05 28.49
N GLY A 721 -10.35 7.19 29.77
CA GLY A 721 -9.33 8.14 30.20
C GLY A 721 -7.90 7.79 29.73
N LYS A 722 -7.63 6.52 29.36
CA LYS A 722 -6.33 6.13 28.80
C LYS A 722 -6.06 6.76 27.43
N GLU A 723 -7.11 6.96 26.65
CA GLU A 723 -7.04 7.48 25.28
C GLU A 723 -7.71 8.85 25.16
N PHE A 724 -8.28 9.40 26.24
CA PHE A 724 -9.13 10.59 26.23
C PHE A 724 -10.16 10.50 25.11
N MET A 725 -10.94 9.42 25.15
CA MET A 725 -11.81 9.02 24.05
C MET A 725 -13.24 8.80 24.50
N VAL A 726 -14.17 9.46 23.82
CA VAL A 726 -15.61 9.20 23.94
C VAL A 726 -15.98 8.03 23.03
N SER A 727 -16.83 7.12 23.51
CA SER A 727 -17.31 5.96 22.73
C SER A 727 -18.84 5.90 22.78
N ILE A 728 -19.48 5.96 21.61
CA ILE A 728 -20.94 6.03 21.47
C ILE A 728 -21.40 4.87 20.58
N PRO A 729 -22.01 3.81 21.13
CA PRO A 729 -22.48 2.67 20.35
C PRO A 729 -23.85 2.95 19.70
N ILE A 730 -24.07 2.42 18.50
CA ILE A 730 -25.34 2.38 17.79
C ILE A 730 -25.54 0.94 17.32
N SER A 731 -26.21 0.13 18.12
CA SER A 731 -26.39 -1.28 17.84
C SER A 731 -27.48 -1.54 16.81
N ASN A 732 -27.25 -2.51 15.94
CA ASN A 732 -28.19 -2.95 14.90
C ASN A 732 -28.76 -1.79 14.06
N ALA A 733 -27.91 -0.83 13.72
CA ALA A 733 -28.28 0.33 12.93
C ALA A 733 -28.73 -0.08 11.52
N ASP A 734 -29.95 0.28 11.13
CA ASP A 734 -30.47 0.10 9.78
C ASP A 734 -29.66 0.99 8.81
N CYS A 735 -28.92 0.35 7.90
CA CYS A 735 -28.03 1.07 6.97
C CYS A 735 -28.77 1.99 5.97
N ASN A 736 -30.10 1.88 5.86
CA ASN A 736 -30.90 2.76 5.01
C ASN A 736 -31.39 4.02 5.73
N LYS A 737 -31.02 4.20 7.01
CA LYS A 737 -31.40 5.37 7.81
C LYS A 737 -30.22 6.27 8.09
N SER A 738 -30.51 7.54 8.35
CA SER A 738 -29.54 8.51 8.84
C SER A 738 -29.47 8.49 10.36
N TYR A 739 -28.25 8.68 10.88
CA TYR A 739 -27.99 8.81 12.31
C TYR A 739 -27.28 10.13 12.57
N GLU A 740 -27.84 10.97 13.45
CA GLU A 740 -27.24 12.21 13.90
C GLU A 740 -26.83 12.06 15.37
N ILE A 741 -25.55 12.22 15.63
CA ILE A 741 -24.97 12.21 16.97
C ILE A 741 -24.57 13.65 17.31
N VAL A 742 -24.99 14.14 18.47
CA VAL A 742 -24.61 15.44 18.99
C VAL A 742 -23.95 15.26 20.34
N VAL A 743 -22.68 15.72 20.42
CA VAL A 743 -21.89 15.68 21.66
C VAL A 743 -21.65 17.12 22.11
N GLU A 744 -22.11 17.46 23.31
CA GLU A 744 -21.95 18.79 23.91
C GLU A 744 -20.88 18.76 25.01
N PHE A 745 -19.94 19.70 24.95
CA PHE A 745 -18.87 19.88 25.93
C PHE A 745 -19.07 21.13 26.77
N ASP A 746 -18.49 21.18 27.96
CA ASP A 746 -18.62 22.34 28.84
C ASP A 746 -17.80 23.55 28.37
N LYS A 747 -16.66 23.31 27.69
CA LYS A 747 -15.78 24.35 27.17
C LYS A 747 -15.86 24.47 25.66
N ALA A 748 -15.57 25.66 25.13
CA ALA A 748 -15.56 25.90 23.68
C ALA A 748 -14.43 25.19 22.95
N ASN A 749 -13.34 24.86 23.63
CA ASN A 749 -12.16 24.22 23.02
C ASN A 749 -11.97 22.79 23.55
N VAL A 750 -12.40 21.85 22.77
CA VAL A 750 -12.34 20.40 23.08
C VAL A 750 -10.91 19.86 23.14
N VAL A 751 -9.96 20.60 22.58
CA VAL A 751 -8.61 20.12 22.33
C VAL A 751 -7.64 20.46 23.46
N ASP A 752 -7.94 21.46 24.28
CA ASP A 752 -7.04 21.94 25.33
C ASP A 752 -6.78 20.93 26.46
N VAL A 753 -7.63 19.93 26.60
CA VAL A 753 -7.50 18.91 27.66
C VAL A 753 -6.36 17.95 27.43
N ASN A 754 -6.01 17.71 26.18
CA ASN A 754 -5.13 16.60 25.81
C ASN A 754 -3.70 17.03 25.45
N ASP A 755 -3.26 18.16 25.87
CA ASP A 755 -1.98 18.81 25.59
C ASP A 755 -0.75 17.95 25.93
N GLY A 756 -0.57 16.87 25.21
CA GLY A 756 0.47 15.87 25.44
C GLY A 756 0.25 14.99 26.69
N MET A 757 -0.92 15.04 27.30
CA MET A 757 -1.21 14.43 28.60
C MET A 757 -1.08 12.91 28.58
N ILE A 758 -1.50 12.23 27.51
CA ILE A 758 -1.31 10.79 27.36
C ILE A 758 0.19 10.45 27.37
N LYS A 759 1.00 11.21 26.64
CA LYS A 759 2.46 11.04 26.62
C LYS A 759 3.08 11.27 28.00
N GLN A 760 2.65 12.33 28.68
CA GLN A 760 3.09 12.64 30.04
C GLN A 760 2.74 11.52 31.02
N LEU A 761 1.51 11.01 30.99
CA LEU A 761 1.08 9.86 31.79
C LEU A 761 1.90 8.60 31.52
N LYS A 762 2.13 8.26 30.25
CA LYS A 762 2.98 7.13 29.87
C LYS A 762 4.42 7.30 30.38
N THR A 763 4.96 8.51 30.30
CA THR A 763 6.30 8.83 30.82
C THR A 763 6.38 8.66 32.33
N LEU A 764 5.37 9.15 33.07
CA LEU A 764 5.29 8.97 34.51
C LEU A 764 5.15 7.50 34.92
N HIS A 765 4.28 6.74 34.24
CA HIS A 765 4.11 5.31 34.49
C HIS A 765 5.43 4.54 34.26
N ARG A 766 6.17 4.86 33.20
CA ARG A 766 7.49 4.26 32.91
C ARG A 766 8.50 4.61 34.00
N ALA A 767 8.55 5.86 34.45
CA ALA A 767 9.42 6.27 35.53
C ALA A 767 9.11 5.51 36.84
N ILE A 768 7.82 5.36 37.20
CA ILE A 768 7.39 4.57 38.35
C ILE A 768 7.79 3.09 38.20
N ALA A 769 7.57 2.49 37.02
CA ALA A 769 7.92 1.11 36.75
C ALA A 769 9.43 0.87 36.89
N ASN A 770 10.26 1.75 36.34
CA ASN A 770 11.71 1.70 36.47
C ASN A 770 12.17 1.78 37.96
N ARG A 771 11.51 2.64 38.77
CA ARG A 771 11.81 2.71 40.21
C ARG A 771 11.38 1.43 40.93
N LYS A 772 10.19 0.89 40.64
CA LYS A 772 9.79 -0.40 41.22
C LYS A 772 10.76 -1.53 40.88
N PHE A 773 11.24 -1.56 39.65
CA PHE A 773 12.26 -2.53 39.21
C PHE A 773 13.58 -2.33 39.95
N LYS A 774 14.12 -1.07 39.98
CA LYS A 774 15.40 -0.74 40.64
C LYS A 774 15.40 -1.14 42.16
N TYR A 775 14.28 -1.01 42.83
CA TYR A 775 14.11 -1.33 44.25
C TYR A 775 13.41 -2.68 44.52
N ALA A 776 13.41 -3.58 43.51
CA ALA A 776 12.83 -4.92 43.65
C ALA A 776 11.39 -4.94 44.22
N GLY A 777 10.57 -3.97 43.83
CA GLY A 777 9.19 -3.83 44.29
C GLY A 777 8.98 -3.03 45.57
N ASN A 778 10.06 -2.67 46.29
CA ASN A 778 9.99 -1.92 47.56
C ASN A 778 9.83 -0.39 47.37
N TYR A 779 9.66 0.09 46.16
CA TYR A 779 9.44 1.52 45.90
C TYR A 779 8.03 1.93 46.34
N VAL A 780 7.94 2.85 47.29
CA VAL A 780 6.68 3.46 47.71
C VAL A 780 6.41 4.68 46.84
N VAL A 781 5.35 4.63 46.07
CA VAL A 781 4.97 5.76 45.20
C VAL A 781 4.51 6.94 46.05
N PRO A 782 5.15 8.12 45.96
CA PRO A 782 4.71 9.33 46.68
C PRO A 782 3.29 9.71 46.35
N GLU A 783 2.57 10.33 47.30
CA GLU A 783 1.15 10.65 47.16
C GLU A 783 0.84 11.50 45.90
N VAL A 784 1.61 12.56 45.66
CA VAL A 784 1.46 13.42 44.48
C VAL A 784 1.70 12.63 43.16
N THR A 785 2.71 11.77 43.14
CA THR A 785 3.03 10.89 42.00
C THR A 785 1.89 9.88 41.76
N GLY A 786 1.43 9.23 42.84
CA GLY A 786 0.30 8.32 42.82
C GLY A 786 -0.96 8.95 42.26
N PHE A 787 -1.32 10.12 42.80
CA PHE A 787 -2.49 10.85 42.33
C PHE A 787 -2.43 11.26 40.88
N CYS A 788 -1.27 11.74 40.40
CA CYS A 788 -1.03 12.05 39.00
C CYS A 788 -1.10 10.79 38.11
N SER A 789 -0.48 9.68 38.52
CA SER A 789 -0.45 8.44 37.74
C SER A 789 -1.82 7.77 37.56
N GLU A 790 -2.75 8.03 38.47
CA GLU A 790 -4.12 7.49 38.43
C GLU A 790 -5.11 8.41 37.69
N THR A 791 -4.69 9.56 37.17
CA THR A 791 -5.58 10.54 36.55
C THR A 791 -6.41 9.91 35.41
N ASN A 792 -5.80 9.05 34.57
CA ASN A 792 -6.47 8.35 33.47
C ASN A 792 -7.58 7.38 33.94
N LEU A 793 -7.50 6.85 35.14
CA LEU A 793 -8.56 6.03 35.74
C LEU A 793 -9.62 6.90 36.38
N LYS A 794 -9.21 7.90 37.16
CA LYS A 794 -10.13 8.81 37.87
C LYS A 794 -11.08 9.54 36.93
N VAL A 795 -10.58 10.03 35.78
CA VAL A 795 -11.44 10.71 34.78
C VAL A 795 -12.49 9.78 34.15
N SER A 796 -12.26 8.46 34.15
CA SER A 796 -13.24 7.49 33.66
C SER A 796 -14.31 7.12 34.71
N TYR A 797 -13.90 6.98 35.96
CA TYR A 797 -14.77 6.47 37.02
C TYR A 797 -15.51 7.57 37.82
N ASP A 798 -14.99 8.81 37.79
CA ASP A 798 -15.59 9.96 38.48
C ASP A 798 -15.68 11.18 37.54
N PRO A 799 -16.56 11.11 36.53
CA PRO A 799 -16.68 12.14 35.49
C PRO A 799 -17.04 13.51 36.01
N ASP A 800 -17.80 13.60 37.11
CA ASP A 800 -18.23 14.88 37.73
C ASP A 800 -17.03 15.71 38.22
N ASN A 801 -15.93 15.05 38.55
CA ASN A 801 -14.68 15.69 38.98
C ASN A 801 -13.60 15.73 37.90
N PHE A 802 -13.95 15.49 36.62
CA PHE A 802 -13.04 15.47 35.49
C PHE A 802 -12.08 16.67 35.48
N CYS A 803 -12.60 17.90 35.51
CA CYS A 803 -11.78 19.12 35.50
C CYS A 803 -10.80 19.19 36.68
N ARG A 804 -11.19 18.70 37.84
CA ARG A 804 -10.35 18.69 39.06
C ARG A 804 -9.13 17.79 38.83
N TYR A 805 -9.33 16.58 38.29
CA TYR A 805 -8.23 15.63 38.06
C TYR A 805 -7.27 16.14 36.97
N ILE A 806 -7.79 16.68 35.88
CA ILE A 806 -7.00 17.26 34.80
C ILE A 806 -6.17 18.46 35.30
N ASN A 807 -6.78 19.38 36.06
CA ASN A 807 -6.06 20.54 36.59
C ASN A 807 -5.00 20.12 37.61
N TYR A 808 -5.29 19.15 38.47
CA TYR A 808 -4.32 18.64 39.43
C TYR A 808 -3.10 18.06 38.67
N PHE A 809 -3.32 17.19 37.70
CA PHE A 809 -2.26 16.62 36.90
C PHE A 809 -1.40 17.68 36.20
N LYS A 810 -2.03 18.63 35.50
CA LYS A 810 -1.33 19.73 34.82
C LYS A 810 -0.46 20.57 35.79
N THR A 811 -0.93 20.79 36.99
CA THR A 811 -0.21 21.57 38.00
C THR A 811 0.93 20.81 38.64
N HIS A 812 0.80 19.49 38.86
CA HIS A 812 1.74 18.71 39.67
C HIS A 812 2.55 17.68 38.88
N PHE A 813 2.35 17.57 37.56
CA PHE A 813 3.09 16.59 36.76
C PHE A 813 4.61 16.75 36.86
N GLN A 814 5.09 17.98 36.74
CA GLN A 814 6.54 18.26 36.85
C GLN A 814 7.08 17.86 38.21
N GLU A 815 6.40 18.22 39.30
CA GLU A 815 6.73 17.82 40.66
C GLU A 815 6.74 16.30 40.83
N ALA A 816 5.71 15.62 40.31
CA ALA A 816 5.61 14.16 40.33
C ALA A 816 6.80 13.49 39.61
N MET A 817 7.20 14.02 38.46
CA MET A 817 8.37 13.53 37.71
C MET A 817 9.69 13.77 38.47
N GLU A 818 9.88 14.97 39.00
CA GLU A 818 11.09 15.31 39.77
C GLU A 818 11.25 14.43 41.02
N ILE A 819 10.17 14.23 41.76
CA ILE A 819 10.18 13.34 42.94
C ILE A 819 10.45 11.89 42.50
N THR A 820 9.84 11.43 41.43
CA THR A 820 10.03 10.04 40.95
C THR A 820 11.46 9.80 40.47
N LEU A 821 12.10 10.77 39.89
CA LEU A 821 13.49 10.67 39.36
C LEU A 821 14.56 10.90 40.40
N LYS A 822 14.27 11.46 41.59
CA LYS A 822 15.26 11.64 42.69
C LYS A 822 15.78 10.29 43.21
N ASP A 823 17.10 10.16 43.31
CA ASP A 823 17.75 8.90 43.74
C ASP A 823 17.61 8.58 45.27
N ASP A 824 17.22 9.55 46.09
CA ASP A 824 17.29 9.47 47.56
C ASP A 824 16.02 8.90 48.25
N LEU A 825 14.99 8.52 47.48
CA LEU A 825 13.79 7.93 48.07
C LEU A 825 13.95 6.44 48.31
N VAL A 826 14.74 6.07 49.31
CA VAL A 826 14.77 4.70 49.87
C VAL A 826 13.48 4.51 50.67
N SER A 827 12.78 3.40 50.46
CA SER A 827 11.62 3.03 51.24
C SER A 827 11.97 3.05 52.73
N PRO A 828 11.17 3.68 53.60
CA PRO A 828 11.39 3.65 55.06
C PRO A 828 11.38 2.23 55.64
N PHE A 829 10.99 1.20 54.89
CA PHE A 829 11.00 -0.20 55.30
C PHE A 829 12.24 -0.99 54.78
N ALA A 830 13.22 -0.36 54.17
CA ALA A 830 14.48 -0.97 53.72
C ALA A 830 15.56 -0.95 54.82
N LYS A 831 15.17 -1.13 56.05
CA LYS A 831 16.13 -1.38 57.16
C LYS A 831 15.96 -2.82 57.65
#